data_f139622779d00890473ba1dd130dcb5e
#
_entry.id   f139622779d00890473ba1dd130dcb5e
#
_cell.length_a   1.000
_cell.length_b   1.000
_cell.length_c   1.000
_cell.angle_alpha   90.00
_cell.angle_beta   90.00
_cell.angle_gamma   90.00
#
_symmetry.space_group_name_H-M   'P 1'
#
loop_
_entity.id
_entity.type
_entity.pdbx_description
1 polymer ?
#
loop_
_entity_poly.entity_id
_entity_poly.type
_entity_poly.pdbx_seq_one_letter_code
_entity_poly.pdbx_strand_id
1 'polypeptide(L)'
;MTVDQQRFVVVSDYQPAGDQPRAISQLAEGIERGDRFQTLLGITGSGKSATIAWTIEKVQRPTLVLAPNKSLAAQLAQEMKEFFPKNRVEYFVSYYDYYQPEAYIASSDTFIEKDSSVNDEIDRLRHSATAALLTRRDTIVVASVSCIYGMGNPEEYRGNLLELHVGVDYDQRSILRRLVDLQYDRNDMTLGRGNFRVRGDTIEIQPAYDETVTRIEMFGDTVERITIIDALTGETVNDMNEVLIFPATHYVAGDERMRKAVVGIEHELQVRLKQFEVEGKLLESQRLRMRTQYDLEMIAEVGFCNGIENYSMHIDGRSPGEPPFTLLDYFPDDYLLVVDESHVTIPQLHGQFAGDRSRKATLIEHGFRLPSAADNRPLQFEEAMQRINQCVFLSATPAKFEIATSQQVVEQIVRPTGLVDPEVIVRPTKGQIDDIIEMVNGRVEVGDRVLITTLTKKMAEDLSEYLLEQGLKVRYLHSNIDTIQRIEILRALRLGEFDVLVGINLLREGLDLPEVSLVAILDADKEGFLRSETSLIQMIGRAARNVNGQVVMYADKRTPSMDRAIGETQRRRERQIAYNKEHNIDPQTIRKAVGDILSVLRPSEGATPTTRNGRRDREREKVVNELRSLPQQELGRLIQTLEEEMNLAASELKFEYAARLRDEMKDLRRELRDAK
;
A
#
# COMPACT_ATOMS: atom_id res chain seq x y z
N MET A 1 3.52 -22.44 -24.51
CA MET A 1 2.86 -21.15 -24.14
C MET A 1 3.47 -20.03 -24.98
N THR A 2 2.75 -19.56 -25.96
CA THR A 2 3.05 -18.27 -26.61
C THR A 2 2.54 -17.20 -25.68
N VAL A 3 3.44 -16.58 -24.90
CA VAL A 3 3.14 -15.37 -24.15
C VAL A 3 2.63 -14.35 -25.17
N ASP A 4 1.37 -13.96 -25.05
CA ASP A 4 0.79 -12.93 -25.92
C ASP A 4 1.62 -11.65 -25.71
N GLN A 5 2.46 -11.31 -26.71
CA GLN A 5 3.37 -10.17 -26.63
C GLN A 5 2.56 -8.90 -26.87
N GLN A 6 1.64 -8.56 -25.96
CA GLN A 6 1.02 -7.25 -25.99
C GLN A 6 2.08 -6.19 -25.67
N ARG A 7 2.10 -5.13 -26.48
CA ARG A 7 3.02 -4.01 -26.26
C ARG A 7 2.40 -3.03 -25.28
N PHE A 8 3.25 -2.40 -24.49
CA PHE A 8 2.83 -1.23 -23.72
C PHE A 8 2.48 -0.09 -24.67
N VAL A 9 1.27 0.46 -24.49
CA VAL A 9 0.79 1.59 -25.27
C VAL A 9 0.15 2.59 -24.32
N VAL A 10 0.73 3.80 -24.24
CA VAL A 10 0.19 4.89 -23.43
C VAL A 10 -1.03 5.48 -24.11
N VAL A 11 -2.11 5.60 -23.37
CA VAL A 11 -3.32 6.32 -23.74
C VAL A 11 -3.40 7.59 -22.88
N SER A 12 -3.35 8.75 -23.50
CA SER A 12 -3.36 10.03 -22.77
C SER A 12 -3.95 11.14 -23.65
N ASP A 13 -4.72 12.05 -23.02
CA ASP A 13 -5.27 13.24 -23.66
C ASP A 13 -4.19 14.32 -23.88
N TYR A 14 -2.98 14.15 -23.29
CA TYR A 14 -1.88 15.10 -23.42
C TYR A 14 -0.67 14.45 -24.07
N GLN A 15 0.19 15.30 -24.61
CA GLN A 15 1.50 14.93 -25.12
C GLN A 15 2.62 15.39 -24.15
N PRO A 16 3.77 14.72 -24.12
CA PRO A 16 4.89 15.17 -23.32
C PRO A 16 5.28 16.61 -23.63
N ALA A 17 5.41 17.45 -22.61
CA ALA A 17 5.75 18.87 -22.74
C ALA A 17 6.76 19.32 -21.65
N GLY A 18 7.28 20.53 -21.77
CA GLY A 18 8.33 21.03 -20.87
C GLY A 18 9.62 20.22 -20.99
N ASP A 19 10.16 19.77 -19.87
CA ASP A 19 11.36 18.91 -19.85
C ASP A 19 11.07 17.43 -20.14
N GLN A 20 9.79 16.99 -20.21
CA GLN A 20 9.43 15.58 -20.35
C GLN A 20 9.99 14.91 -21.61
N PRO A 21 9.88 15.48 -22.83
CA PRO A 21 10.40 14.84 -24.04
C PRO A 21 11.87 14.50 -23.95
N ARG A 22 12.66 15.42 -23.40
CA ARG A 22 14.10 15.25 -23.18
C ARG A 22 14.35 14.17 -22.12
N ALA A 23 13.64 14.23 -21.00
CA ALA A 23 13.80 13.28 -19.90
C ALA A 23 13.47 11.85 -20.36
N ILE A 24 12.36 11.64 -21.08
CA ILE A 24 11.97 10.35 -21.65
C ILE A 24 13.06 9.80 -22.58
N SER A 25 13.60 10.65 -23.48
CA SER A 25 14.66 10.20 -24.41
C SER A 25 15.93 9.80 -23.65
N GLN A 26 16.39 10.63 -22.72
CA GLN A 26 17.60 10.37 -21.96
C GLN A 26 17.49 9.12 -21.07
N LEU A 27 16.35 8.91 -20.39
CA LEU A 27 16.11 7.73 -19.57
C LEU A 27 16.08 6.46 -20.45
N ALA A 28 15.35 6.48 -21.55
CA ALA A 28 15.26 5.34 -22.45
C ALA A 28 16.62 4.99 -23.07
N GLU A 29 17.37 5.98 -23.57
CA GLU A 29 18.73 5.80 -24.09
C GLU A 29 19.68 5.23 -23.03
N GLY A 30 19.56 5.66 -21.76
CA GLY A 30 20.33 5.09 -20.67
C GLY A 30 19.98 3.63 -20.41
N ILE A 31 18.68 3.26 -20.45
CA ILE A 31 18.23 1.87 -20.29
C ILE A 31 18.74 1.02 -21.47
N GLU A 32 18.64 1.49 -22.70
CA GLU A 32 19.14 0.80 -23.89
C GLU A 32 20.67 0.63 -23.90
N ARG A 33 21.40 1.61 -23.37
CA ARG A 33 22.87 1.57 -23.19
C ARG A 33 23.30 0.56 -22.11
N GLY A 34 22.38 0.14 -21.23
CA GLY A 34 22.65 -0.77 -20.13
C GLY A 34 23.05 -0.08 -18.82
N ASP A 35 22.75 1.22 -18.64
CA ASP A 35 22.96 1.90 -17.39
C ASP A 35 22.17 1.23 -16.29
N ARG A 36 22.85 0.79 -15.23
CA ARG A 36 22.23 0.06 -14.14
C ARG A 36 21.37 0.97 -13.26
N PHE A 37 21.85 2.18 -13.00
CA PHE A 37 21.18 3.14 -12.14
C PHE A 37 21.11 4.50 -12.81
N GLN A 38 19.93 5.10 -12.79
CA GLN A 38 19.69 6.46 -13.27
C GLN A 38 18.82 7.21 -12.28
N THR A 39 18.98 8.52 -12.18
CA THR A 39 18.14 9.35 -11.33
C THR A 39 17.37 10.35 -12.19
N LEU A 40 16.05 10.37 -12.06
CA LEU A 40 15.20 11.47 -12.52
C LEU A 40 15.01 12.46 -11.37
N LEU A 41 15.74 13.58 -11.39
CA LEU A 41 15.52 14.73 -10.52
C LEU A 41 14.31 15.50 -11.04
N GLY A 42 13.11 15.04 -10.67
CA GLY A 42 11.85 15.61 -11.12
C GLY A 42 11.15 16.35 -9.97
N ILE A 43 10.95 17.65 -10.12
CA ILE A 43 10.30 18.46 -9.10
C ILE A 43 8.83 18.09 -8.92
N THR A 44 8.22 18.54 -7.83
CA THR A 44 6.79 18.35 -7.58
C THR A 44 5.95 18.97 -8.70
N GLY A 45 4.98 18.20 -9.22
CA GLY A 45 4.09 18.66 -10.30
C GLY A 45 4.73 18.68 -11.69
N SER A 46 5.94 18.16 -11.89
CA SER A 46 6.56 18.07 -13.22
C SER A 46 6.03 16.92 -14.08
N GLY A 47 5.15 16.05 -13.52
CA GLY A 47 4.60 14.90 -14.23
C GLY A 47 5.56 13.72 -14.32
N LYS A 48 6.29 13.39 -13.23
CA LYS A 48 7.19 12.23 -13.16
C LYS A 48 6.52 10.92 -13.57
N SER A 49 5.29 10.65 -13.07
CA SER A 49 4.53 9.43 -13.40
C SER A 49 4.29 9.31 -14.90
N ALA A 50 3.89 10.40 -15.55
CA ALA A 50 3.70 10.45 -17.00
C ALA A 50 5.03 10.21 -17.75
N THR A 51 6.12 10.84 -17.33
CA THR A 51 7.46 10.63 -17.92
C THR A 51 7.85 9.15 -17.85
N ILE A 52 7.61 8.50 -16.72
CA ILE A 52 7.88 7.06 -16.57
C ILE A 52 6.96 6.21 -17.45
N ALA A 53 5.66 6.56 -17.56
CA ALA A 53 4.75 5.85 -18.44
C ALA A 53 5.24 5.86 -19.89
N TRP A 54 5.61 7.01 -20.45
CA TRP A 54 6.18 7.09 -21.78
C TRP A 54 7.57 6.45 -21.92
N THR A 55 8.35 6.42 -20.81
CA THR A 55 9.62 5.68 -20.81
C THR A 55 9.37 4.18 -20.89
N ILE A 56 8.39 3.63 -20.14
CA ILE A 56 7.98 2.21 -20.20
C ILE A 56 7.49 1.86 -21.60
N GLU A 57 6.64 2.70 -22.20
CA GLU A 57 6.19 2.50 -23.58
C GLU A 57 7.37 2.44 -24.55
N LYS A 58 8.37 3.28 -24.38
CA LYS A 58 9.54 3.30 -25.27
C LYS A 58 10.43 2.07 -25.13
N VAL A 59 10.66 1.61 -23.88
CA VAL A 59 11.59 0.50 -23.60
C VAL A 59 10.93 -0.88 -23.58
N GLN A 60 9.60 -0.97 -23.48
CA GLN A 60 8.82 -2.21 -23.58
C GLN A 60 9.24 -3.30 -22.60
N ARG A 61 9.48 -2.96 -21.31
CA ARG A 61 9.90 -3.92 -20.29
C ARG A 61 8.87 -4.06 -19.18
N PRO A 62 8.64 -5.28 -18.64
CA PRO A 62 7.91 -5.44 -17.38
C PRO A 62 8.51 -4.53 -16.32
N THR A 63 7.66 -3.85 -15.56
CA THR A 63 8.11 -2.79 -14.66
C THR A 63 7.57 -2.97 -13.24
N LEU A 64 8.46 -2.87 -12.26
CA LEU A 64 8.12 -2.72 -10.85
C LEU A 64 8.25 -1.25 -10.45
N VAL A 65 7.16 -0.64 -9.99
CA VAL A 65 7.16 0.71 -9.41
C VAL A 65 7.06 0.60 -7.90
N LEU A 66 8.11 1.01 -7.19
CA LEU A 66 8.18 0.92 -5.74
C LEU A 66 7.88 2.27 -5.10
N ALA A 67 6.84 2.31 -4.26
CA ALA A 67 6.38 3.49 -3.54
C ALA A 67 6.61 3.39 -2.03
N PRO A 68 6.82 4.52 -1.30
CA PRO A 68 7.16 4.51 0.12
C PRO A 68 6.00 4.11 1.06
N ASN A 69 4.77 4.13 0.60
CA ASN A 69 3.59 3.78 1.41
C ASN A 69 2.41 3.29 0.56
N LYS A 70 1.41 2.65 1.21
CA LYS A 70 0.23 2.08 0.54
C LYS A 70 -0.59 3.12 -0.24
N SER A 71 -0.77 4.32 0.33
CA SER A 71 -1.61 5.37 -0.28
C SER A 71 -0.99 5.91 -1.57
N LEU A 72 0.32 6.16 -1.58
CA LEU A 72 1.02 6.60 -2.78
C LEU A 72 1.09 5.48 -3.83
N ALA A 73 1.29 4.24 -3.40
CA ALA A 73 1.23 3.07 -4.29
C ALA A 73 -0.16 2.94 -4.95
N ALA A 74 -1.25 3.14 -4.21
CA ALA A 74 -2.61 3.11 -4.76
C ALA A 74 -2.84 4.25 -5.77
N GLN A 75 -2.38 5.45 -5.46
CA GLN A 75 -2.45 6.60 -6.40
C GLN A 75 -1.67 6.31 -7.68
N LEU A 76 -0.42 5.83 -7.57
CA LEU A 76 0.40 5.49 -8.73
C LEU A 76 -0.18 4.34 -9.56
N ALA A 77 -0.75 3.32 -8.90
CA ALA A 77 -1.43 2.23 -9.59
C ALA A 77 -2.63 2.74 -10.40
N GLN A 78 -3.40 3.66 -9.83
CA GLN A 78 -4.51 4.29 -10.54
C GLN A 78 -4.03 5.15 -11.73
N GLU A 79 -3.00 5.99 -11.52
CA GLU A 79 -2.39 6.78 -12.60
C GLU A 79 -1.84 5.86 -13.74
N MET A 80 -1.18 4.76 -13.38
CA MET A 80 -0.67 3.81 -14.38
C MET A 80 -1.81 3.07 -15.11
N LYS A 81 -2.92 2.73 -14.44
CA LYS A 81 -4.10 2.15 -15.10
C LYS A 81 -4.74 3.12 -16.11
N GLU A 82 -4.73 4.41 -15.80
CA GLU A 82 -5.21 5.44 -16.73
C GLU A 82 -4.30 5.57 -17.96
N PHE A 83 -2.97 5.50 -17.78
CA PHE A 83 -2.01 5.53 -18.89
C PHE A 83 -2.01 4.23 -19.69
N PHE A 84 -2.24 3.08 -19.07
CA PHE A 84 -2.15 1.76 -19.68
C PHE A 84 -3.45 0.95 -19.56
N PRO A 85 -4.58 1.44 -20.10
CA PRO A 85 -5.90 0.79 -19.91
C PRO A 85 -6.01 -0.58 -20.59
N LYS A 86 -5.12 -0.91 -21.54
CA LYS A 86 -5.07 -2.18 -22.28
C LYS A 86 -4.02 -3.15 -21.76
N ASN A 87 -3.12 -2.69 -20.89
CA ASN A 87 -2.03 -3.50 -20.34
C ASN A 87 -2.37 -3.90 -18.90
N ARG A 88 -1.59 -4.79 -18.32
CA ARG A 88 -1.83 -5.28 -16.97
C ARG A 88 -1.13 -4.38 -15.96
N VAL A 89 -1.91 -3.70 -15.11
CA VAL A 89 -1.39 -2.87 -14.02
C VAL A 89 -1.91 -3.44 -12.71
N GLU A 90 -0.99 -3.94 -11.89
CA GLU A 90 -1.25 -4.65 -10.66
C GLU A 90 -0.82 -3.85 -9.44
N TYR A 91 -1.42 -4.15 -8.28
CA TYR A 91 -1.16 -3.50 -7.00
C TYR A 91 -0.68 -4.52 -5.98
N PHE A 92 0.50 -4.29 -5.38
CA PHE A 92 1.13 -5.23 -4.47
C PHE A 92 1.64 -4.54 -3.20
N VAL A 93 0.85 -4.58 -2.14
CA VAL A 93 1.21 -3.99 -0.84
C VAL A 93 1.00 -5.01 0.29
N SER A 94 1.29 -4.64 1.52
CA SER A 94 0.97 -5.49 2.67
C SER A 94 -0.55 -5.70 2.75
N TYR A 95 -0.99 -6.95 2.83
CA TYR A 95 -2.41 -7.33 2.93
C TYR A 95 -2.99 -7.20 4.34
N TYR A 96 -2.18 -6.78 5.32
CA TYR A 96 -2.69 -6.53 6.68
C TYR A 96 -3.26 -5.12 6.79
N ASP A 97 -4.52 -5.01 7.23
CA ASP A 97 -5.11 -3.73 7.66
C ASP A 97 -4.62 -3.37 9.06
N TYR A 98 -4.53 -4.38 9.92
CA TYR A 98 -3.89 -4.32 11.22
C TYR A 98 -2.86 -5.44 11.33
N TYR A 99 -1.69 -5.15 11.88
CA TYR A 99 -0.64 -6.12 12.09
C TYR A 99 0.12 -5.86 13.38
N GLN A 100 -0.08 -6.74 14.36
CA GLN A 100 0.76 -6.85 15.54
C GLN A 100 1.64 -8.09 15.38
N PRO A 101 2.93 -7.92 15.15
CA PRO A 101 3.83 -9.06 15.03
C PRO A 101 3.95 -9.81 16.36
N GLU A 102 4.09 -11.12 16.27
CA GLU A 102 4.49 -11.95 17.40
C GLU A 102 5.78 -11.41 18.03
N ALA A 103 5.82 -11.24 19.34
CA ALA A 103 6.96 -10.72 20.07
C ALA A 103 7.03 -11.30 21.48
N TYR A 104 8.22 -11.30 22.07
CA TYR A 104 8.39 -11.68 23.45
C TYR A 104 9.23 -10.61 24.19
N ILE A 105 8.71 -10.18 25.36
CA ILE A 105 9.36 -9.20 26.22
C ILE A 105 9.93 -9.96 27.43
N ALA A 106 11.21 -10.31 27.37
CA ALA A 106 11.87 -11.11 28.39
C ALA A 106 11.86 -10.48 29.80
N SER A 107 11.90 -9.14 29.90
CA SER A 107 11.91 -8.43 31.18
C SER A 107 10.60 -8.56 31.97
N SER A 108 9.47 -8.79 31.30
CA SER A 108 8.14 -8.96 31.90
C SER A 108 7.54 -10.34 31.70
N ASP A 109 8.30 -11.29 31.11
CA ASP A 109 7.81 -12.62 30.69
C ASP A 109 6.48 -12.55 29.93
N THR A 110 6.38 -11.56 29.02
CA THR A 110 5.14 -11.30 28.28
C THR A 110 5.29 -11.76 26.84
N PHE A 111 4.51 -12.77 26.45
CA PHE A 111 4.38 -13.17 25.07
C PHE A 111 3.22 -12.40 24.42
N ILE A 112 3.52 -11.72 23.33
CA ILE A 112 2.55 -11.02 22.49
C ILE A 112 2.27 -11.93 21.30
N GLU A 113 1.06 -12.45 21.25
CA GLU A 113 0.63 -13.28 20.14
C GLU A 113 0.48 -12.44 18.86
N LYS A 114 0.74 -13.08 17.69
CA LYS A 114 0.47 -12.44 16.41
C LYS A 114 -1.02 -12.15 16.31
N ASP A 115 -1.35 -10.89 16.14
CA ASP A 115 -2.71 -10.43 15.84
C ASP A 115 -2.71 -9.68 14.50
N SER A 116 -3.60 -10.07 13.60
CA SER A 116 -3.63 -9.48 12.25
C SER A 116 -5.01 -9.58 11.64
N SER A 117 -5.43 -8.50 11.02
CA SER A 117 -6.59 -8.46 10.15
C SER A 117 -6.13 -8.47 8.71
N VAL A 118 -6.51 -9.50 7.96
CA VAL A 118 -6.19 -9.64 6.54
C VAL A 118 -7.26 -8.94 5.72
N ASN A 119 -6.83 -8.15 4.75
CA ASN A 119 -7.69 -7.56 3.75
C ASN A 119 -7.76 -8.52 2.54
N ASP A 120 -8.89 -9.17 2.38
CA ASP A 120 -9.11 -10.17 1.32
C ASP A 120 -8.94 -9.60 -0.09
N GLU A 121 -9.31 -8.34 -0.29
CA GLU A 121 -9.17 -7.67 -1.58
C GLU A 121 -7.69 -7.40 -1.91
N ILE A 122 -6.91 -6.93 -0.95
CA ILE A 122 -5.45 -6.73 -1.15
C ILE A 122 -4.76 -8.08 -1.36
N ASP A 123 -5.17 -9.12 -0.65
CA ASP A 123 -4.64 -10.46 -0.85
C ASP A 123 -4.94 -10.99 -2.25
N ARG A 124 -6.16 -10.81 -2.76
CA ARG A 124 -6.53 -11.10 -4.15
C ARG A 124 -5.64 -10.37 -5.14
N LEU A 125 -5.42 -9.06 -4.95
CA LEU A 125 -4.56 -8.25 -5.82
C LEU A 125 -3.10 -8.73 -5.82
N ARG A 126 -2.59 -9.24 -4.70
CA ARG A 126 -1.25 -9.85 -4.62
C ARG A 126 -1.16 -11.14 -5.45
N HIS A 127 -2.17 -12.00 -5.35
CA HIS A 127 -2.26 -13.19 -6.20
C HIS A 127 -2.41 -12.84 -7.68
N SER A 128 -3.19 -11.79 -8.00
CA SER A 128 -3.33 -11.27 -9.36
C SER A 128 -1.98 -10.82 -9.93
N ALA A 129 -1.19 -10.07 -9.13
CA ALA A 129 0.12 -9.59 -9.55
C ALA A 129 1.09 -10.75 -9.88
N THR A 130 1.16 -11.78 -9.05
CA THR A 130 2.01 -12.95 -9.30
C THR A 130 1.58 -13.78 -10.51
N ALA A 131 0.27 -14.01 -10.66
CA ALA A 131 -0.27 -14.68 -11.82
C ALA A 131 0.00 -13.91 -13.14
N ALA A 132 -0.18 -12.58 -13.11
CA ALA A 132 0.10 -11.71 -14.24
C ALA A 132 1.58 -11.74 -14.65
N LEU A 133 2.51 -11.66 -13.70
CA LEU A 133 3.95 -11.72 -13.98
C LEU A 133 4.39 -13.04 -14.62
N LEU A 134 3.76 -14.15 -14.27
CA LEU A 134 4.08 -15.47 -14.81
C LEU A 134 3.44 -15.75 -16.19
N THR A 135 2.41 -14.97 -16.59
CA THR A 135 1.65 -15.20 -17.81
C THR A 135 1.84 -14.11 -18.88
N ARG A 136 2.22 -12.88 -18.48
CA ARG A 136 2.26 -11.72 -19.38
C ARG A 136 3.54 -10.92 -19.20
N ARG A 137 4.06 -10.41 -20.31
CA ARG A 137 5.22 -9.50 -20.28
C ARG A 137 4.83 -8.02 -20.18
N ASP A 138 3.63 -7.65 -20.56
CA ASP A 138 3.11 -6.28 -20.52
C ASP A 138 2.51 -5.94 -19.14
N THR A 139 3.24 -6.28 -18.07
CA THR A 139 2.81 -6.14 -16.70
C THR A 139 3.58 -5.04 -15.97
N ILE A 140 2.84 -4.12 -15.36
CA ILE A 140 3.36 -3.13 -14.40
C ILE A 140 2.84 -3.50 -13.02
N VAL A 141 3.71 -3.66 -12.04
CA VAL A 141 3.32 -3.86 -10.65
C VAL A 141 3.70 -2.63 -9.84
N VAL A 142 2.74 -2.02 -9.19
CA VAL A 142 2.99 -0.93 -8.24
C VAL A 142 2.97 -1.50 -6.83
N ALA A 143 4.09 -1.40 -6.13
CA ALA A 143 4.29 -2.06 -4.85
C ALA A 143 4.77 -1.10 -3.75
N SER A 144 4.57 -1.49 -2.50
CA SER A 144 5.28 -0.92 -1.35
C SER A 144 6.51 -1.78 -1.01
N VAL A 145 7.29 -1.36 -0.01
CA VAL A 145 8.47 -2.11 0.47
C VAL A 145 8.13 -3.55 0.91
N SER A 146 6.85 -3.89 1.08
CA SER A 146 6.41 -5.27 1.33
C SER A 146 6.82 -6.27 0.23
N CYS A 147 7.20 -5.80 -0.96
CA CYS A 147 7.67 -6.64 -2.07
C CYS A 147 8.99 -7.37 -1.80
N ILE A 148 9.79 -6.93 -0.81
CA ILE A 148 11.04 -7.60 -0.42
C ILE A 148 10.85 -8.65 0.69
N TYR A 149 9.62 -8.85 1.17
CA TYR A 149 9.31 -9.90 2.15
C TYR A 149 9.17 -11.26 1.48
N GLY A 150 9.48 -12.31 2.26
CA GLY A 150 9.42 -13.69 1.79
C GLY A 150 8.04 -14.06 1.24
N MET A 151 8.07 -14.72 0.08
CA MET A 151 6.95 -15.35 -0.60
C MET A 151 7.35 -16.79 -0.96
N GLY A 152 6.41 -17.57 -1.49
CA GLY A 152 6.73 -18.91 -2.01
C GLY A 152 7.64 -18.86 -3.24
N ASN A 153 8.25 -20.00 -3.55
CA ASN A 153 9.12 -20.17 -4.71
C ASN A 153 8.32 -20.00 -6.03
N PRO A 154 8.71 -19.07 -6.94
CA PRO A 154 8.00 -18.86 -8.20
C PRO A 154 8.01 -20.08 -9.11
N GLU A 155 9.05 -20.92 -9.10
CA GLU A 155 9.11 -22.15 -9.88
C GLU A 155 8.09 -23.18 -9.40
N GLU A 156 7.95 -23.35 -8.07
CA GLU A 156 6.93 -24.21 -7.47
C GLU A 156 5.52 -23.67 -7.74
N TYR A 157 5.33 -22.36 -7.60
CA TYR A 157 4.04 -21.73 -7.86
C TYR A 157 3.62 -21.93 -9.32
N ARG A 158 4.54 -21.79 -10.28
CA ARG A 158 4.31 -22.04 -11.70
C ARG A 158 4.20 -23.54 -12.01
N GLY A 159 5.00 -24.40 -11.40
CA GLY A 159 5.00 -25.84 -11.61
C GLY A 159 3.75 -26.55 -11.07
N ASN A 160 3.08 -25.93 -10.13
CA ASN A 160 1.88 -26.46 -9.50
C ASN A 160 0.56 -25.89 -10.06
N LEU A 161 0.52 -25.31 -11.26
CA LEU A 161 -0.74 -24.88 -11.90
C LEU A 161 -1.56 -26.07 -12.45
N LEU A 162 -2.86 -25.84 -12.62
CA LEU A 162 -3.77 -26.73 -13.37
C LEU A 162 -4.05 -26.09 -14.72
N GLU A 163 -3.70 -26.79 -15.80
CA GLU A 163 -3.92 -26.38 -17.18
C GLU A 163 -4.98 -27.27 -17.82
N LEU A 164 -6.04 -26.69 -18.37
CA LEU A 164 -7.13 -27.39 -19.03
C LEU A 164 -7.41 -26.77 -20.40
N HIS A 165 -7.70 -27.65 -21.36
CA HIS A 165 -8.02 -27.26 -22.75
C HIS A 165 -9.34 -27.85 -23.19
N VAL A 166 -10.11 -27.09 -23.96
CA VAL A 166 -11.34 -27.57 -24.61
C VAL A 166 -11.02 -28.67 -25.62
N GLY A 167 -11.79 -29.74 -25.59
CA GLY A 167 -11.64 -30.90 -26.50
C GLY A 167 -10.59 -31.91 -26.05
N VAL A 168 -10.01 -31.76 -24.85
CA VAL A 168 -9.04 -32.71 -24.27
C VAL A 168 -9.69 -33.52 -23.16
N ASP A 169 -9.32 -34.79 -23.07
CA ASP A 169 -9.84 -35.72 -22.06
C ASP A 169 -9.05 -35.60 -20.75
N TYR A 170 -9.77 -35.41 -19.63
CA TYR A 170 -9.26 -35.37 -18.27
C TYR A 170 -10.17 -36.17 -17.35
N ASP A 171 -9.62 -37.04 -16.51
CA ASP A 171 -10.39 -37.66 -15.43
C ASP A 171 -10.84 -36.60 -14.42
N GLN A 172 -12.16 -36.43 -14.26
CA GLN A 172 -12.75 -35.43 -13.35
C GLN A 172 -12.17 -35.52 -11.92
N ARG A 173 -11.99 -36.76 -11.41
CA ARG A 173 -11.43 -36.97 -10.07
C ARG A 173 -10.00 -36.45 -9.96
N SER A 174 -9.22 -36.57 -11.02
CA SER A 174 -7.85 -36.03 -11.10
C SER A 174 -7.84 -34.50 -11.07
N ILE A 175 -8.79 -33.85 -11.78
CA ILE A 175 -8.94 -32.38 -11.68
C ILE A 175 -9.28 -31.97 -10.25
N LEU A 176 -10.26 -32.63 -9.60
CA LEU A 176 -10.68 -32.29 -8.24
C LEU A 176 -9.54 -32.50 -7.23
N ARG A 177 -8.80 -33.59 -7.34
CA ARG A 177 -7.62 -33.83 -6.49
C ARG A 177 -6.57 -32.73 -6.69
N ARG A 178 -6.30 -32.38 -7.96
CA ARG A 178 -5.35 -31.33 -8.27
C ARG A 178 -5.76 -29.96 -7.68
N LEU A 179 -7.05 -29.62 -7.68
CA LEU A 179 -7.56 -28.40 -7.02
C LEU A 179 -7.29 -28.40 -5.52
N VAL A 180 -7.47 -29.54 -4.83
CA VAL A 180 -7.13 -29.66 -3.41
C VAL A 180 -5.62 -29.53 -3.19
N ASP A 181 -4.79 -30.13 -4.04
CA ASP A 181 -3.32 -29.97 -3.98
C ASP A 181 -2.89 -28.51 -4.17
N LEU A 182 -3.66 -27.75 -4.98
CA LEU A 182 -3.51 -26.30 -5.18
C LEU A 182 -4.06 -25.45 -4.03
N GLN A 183 -4.50 -26.09 -2.94
CA GLN A 183 -5.08 -25.45 -1.75
C GLN A 183 -6.41 -24.72 -2.00
N TYR A 184 -7.23 -25.24 -2.94
CA TYR A 184 -8.62 -24.83 -3.09
C TYR A 184 -9.52 -25.68 -2.19
N ASP A 185 -10.43 -25.02 -1.47
CA ASP A 185 -11.42 -25.70 -0.64
C ASP A 185 -12.66 -26.05 -1.45
N ARG A 186 -13.17 -27.28 -1.27
CA ARG A 186 -14.45 -27.66 -1.87
C ARG A 186 -15.60 -27.12 -1.03
N ASN A 187 -16.46 -26.32 -1.64
CA ASN A 187 -17.65 -25.80 -1.01
C ASN A 187 -18.83 -25.79 -2.00
N ASP A 188 -19.64 -26.84 -1.96
CA ASP A 188 -20.77 -27.00 -2.88
C ASP A 188 -21.96 -26.08 -2.54
N MET A 189 -21.98 -25.46 -1.36
CA MET A 189 -23.06 -24.54 -0.92
C MET A 189 -22.81 -23.11 -1.36
N THR A 190 -21.63 -22.58 -1.02
CA THR A 190 -21.26 -21.18 -1.28
C THR A 190 -19.93 -21.13 -2.00
N LEU A 191 -19.91 -20.60 -3.21
CA LEU A 191 -18.68 -20.39 -3.96
C LEU A 191 -18.09 -19.05 -3.54
N GLY A 192 -16.84 -19.07 -3.13
CA GLY A 192 -16.06 -17.92 -2.73
C GLY A 192 -14.62 -18.00 -3.24
N ARG A 193 -13.84 -16.97 -3.05
CA ARG A 193 -12.43 -16.90 -3.47
C ARG A 193 -11.62 -18.07 -2.87
N GLY A 194 -10.86 -18.76 -3.71
CA GLY A 194 -10.09 -19.94 -3.33
C GLY A 194 -10.94 -21.22 -3.14
N ASN A 195 -12.20 -21.20 -3.59
CA ASN A 195 -13.07 -22.34 -3.47
C ASN A 195 -13.46 -22.90 -4.85
N PHE A 196 -13.81 -24.16 -4.88
CA PHE A 196 -14.47 -24.79 -6.02
C PHE A 196 -15.71 -25.57 -5.60
N ARG A 197 -16.64 -25.76 -6.53
CA ARG A 197 -17.82 -26.61 -6.36
C ARG A 197 -18.05 -27.48 -7.57
N VAL A 198 -18.75 -28.59 -7.35
CA VAL A 198 -19.05 -29.57 -8.40
C VAL A 198 -20.54 -29.84 -8.43
N ARG A 199 -21.15 -29.75 -9.61
CA ARG A 199 -22.55 -30.03 -9.86
C ARG A 199 -22.69 -30.91 -11.12
N GLY A 200 -22.75 -32.23 -10.92
CA GLY A 200 -22.73 -33.18 -12.03
C GLY A 200 -21.41 -33.12 -12.79
N ASP A 201 -21.50 -32.85 -14.09
CA ASP A 201 -20.34 -32.71 -14.99
C ASP A 201 -19.79 -31.30 -15.08
N THR A 202 -20.24 -30.40 -14.21
CA THR A 202 -19.78 -29.01 -14.17
C THR A 202 -18.93 -28.75 -12.93
N ILE A 203 -17.73 -28.19 -13.14
CA ILE A 203 -16.81 -27.73 -12.10
C ILE A 203 -16.78 -26.20 -12.18
N GLU A 204 -17.03 -25.54 -11.06
CA GLU A 204 -16.91 -24.08 -10.94
C GLU A 204 -15.83 -23.74 -9.92
N ILE A 205 -14.91 -22.86 -10.31
CA ILE A 205 -13.74 -22.47 -9.52
C ILE A 205 -13.73 -20.95 -9.42
N GLN A 206 -13.68 -20.40 -8.21
CA GLN A 206 -13.37 -18.97 -8.02
C GLN A 206 -11.89 -18.85 -7.66
N PRO A 207 -11.05 -18.39 -8.60
CA PRO A 207 -9.61 -18.28 -8.39
C PRO A 207 -9.27 -17.33 -7.24
N ALA A 208 -8.12 -17.57 -6.58
CA ALA A 208 -7.63 -16.69 -5.52
C ALA A 208 -7.25 -15.28 -6.03
N TYR A 209 -6.99 -15.14 -7.32
CA TYR A 209 -6.48 -13.94 -8.01
C TYR A 209 -7.53 -13.19 -8.83
N ASP A 210 -8.77 -13.68 -8.92
CA ASP A 210 -9.81 -13.09 -9.77
C ASP A 210 -11.16 -12.98 -9.01
N GLU A 211 -12.01 -12.05 -9.42
CA GLU A 211 -13.38 -11.91 -8.93
C GLU A 211 -14.36 -12.78 -9.71
N THR A 212 -13.98 -13.20 -10.91
CA THR A 212 -14.80 -14.02 -11.78
C THR A 212 -14.71 -15.50 -11.40
N VAL A 213 -15.64 -16.30 -11.89
CA VAL A 213 -15.67 -17.76 -11.71
C VAL A 213 -15.34 -18.42 -13.05
N THR A 214 -14.42 -19.37 -13.00
CA THR A 214 -14.17 -20.26 -14.12
C THR A 214 -15.11 -21.45 -14.04
N ARG A 215 -15.94 -21.63 -15.05
CA ARG A 215 -16.85 -22.78 -15.20
C ARG A 215 -16.30 -23.71 -16.26
N ILE A 216 -16.15 -24.97 -15.91
CA ILE A 216 -15.66 -26.05 -16.78
C ILE A 216 -16.81 -27.04 -16.94
N GLU A 217 -17.30 -27.22 -18.15
CA GLU A 217 -18.35 -28.15 -18.51
C GLU A 217 -17.71 -29.36 -19.15
N MET A 218 -17.99 -30.56 -18.62
CA MET A 218 -17.44 -31.83 -19.10
C MET A 218 -18.54 -32.69 -19.70
N PHE A 219 -18.17 -33.52 -20.69
CA PHE A 219 -19.00 -34.60 -21.18
C PHE A 219 -18.20 -35.91 -21.09
N GLY A 220 -18.52 -36.72 -20.09
CA GLY A 220 -17.65 -37.82 -19.68
C GLY A 220 -16.31 -37.28 -19.18
N ASP A 221 -15.23 -37.71 -19.82
CA ASP A 221 -13.88 -37.25 -19.50
C ASP A 221 -13.42 -36.05 -20.36
N THR A 222 -14.20 -35.65 -21.38
CA THR A 222 -13.83 -34.55 -22.28
C THR A 222 -14.28 -33.20 -21.75
N VAL A 223 -13.41 -32.19 -21.71
CA VAL A 223 -13.78 -30.80 -21.45
C VAL A 223 -14.46 -30.23 -22.71
N GLU A 224 -15.78 -30.02 -22.63
CA GLU A 224 -16.56 -29.47 -23.74
C GLU A 224 -16.47 -27.96 -23.85
N ARG A 225 -16.48 -27.28 -22.70
CA ARG A 225 -16.50 -25.82 -22.68
C ARG A 225 -15.85 -25.28 -21.42
N ILE A 226 -15.16 -24.17 -21.57
CA ILE A 226 -14.60 -23.37 -20.47
C ILE A 226 -15.14 -21.95 -20.61
N THR A 227 -15.84 -21.46 -19.57
CA THR A 227 -16.42 -20.12 -19.55
C THR A 227 -15.98 -19.34 -18.32
N ILE A 228 -15.73 -18.06 -18.49
CA ILE A 228 -15.58 -17.10 -17.40
C ILE A 228 -16.95 -16.49 -17.15
N ILE A 229 -17.44 -16.55 -15.93
CA ILE A 229 -18.73 -16.01 -15.53
C ILE A 229 -18.55 -14.99 -14.41
N ASP A 230 -19.44 -14.01 -14.38
CA ASP A 230 -19.56 -13.07 -13.26
C ASP A 230 -20.07 -13.81 -12.01
N ALA A 231 -19.35 -13.65 -10.89
CA ALA A 231 -19.64 -14.40 -9.66
C ALA A 231 -21.00 -14.01 -9.03
N LEU A 232 -21.50 -12.80 -9.28
CA LEU A 232 -22.72 -12.27 -8.70
C LEU A 232 -23.95 -12.59 -9.58
N THR A 233 -23.85 -12.31 -10.88
CA THR A 233 -24.96 -12.42 -11.83
C THR A 233 -25.04 -13.81 -12.47
N GLY A 234 -23.92 -14.55 -12.53
CA GLY A 234 -23.81 -15.82 -13.25
C GLY A 234 -23.76 -15.67 -14.78
N GLU A 235 -23.74 -14.44 -15.28
CA GLU A 235 -23.66 -14.16 -16.72
C GLU A 235 -22.29 -14.52 -17.28
N THR A 236 -22.28 -15.06 -18.51
CA THR A 236 -21.02 -15.36 -19.22
C THR A 236 -20.33 -14.08 -19.65
N VAL A 237 -19.11 -13.89 -19.16
CA VAL A 237 -18.22 -12.77 -19.53
C VAL A 237 -17.43 -13.12 -20.80
N ASN A 238 -16.88 -14.34 -20.85
CA ASN A 238 -16.05 -14.79 -21.98
C ASN A 238 -16.06 -16.33 -22.09
N ASP A 239 -15.87 -16.84 -23.33
CA ASP A 239 -15.56 -18.22 -23.61
C ASP A 239 -14.06 -18.38 -23.84
N MET A 240 -13.47 -19.43 -23.28
CA MET A 240 -12.04 -19.70 -23.32
C MET A 240 -11.75 -21.04 -23.98
N ASN A 241 -10.67 -21.15 -24.73
CA ASN A 241 -10.19 -22.44 -25.28
C ASN A 241 -9.28 -23.18 -24.31
N GLU A 242 -8.64 -22.42 -23.39
CA GLU A 242 -7.75 -22.95 -22.36
C GLU A 242 -7.86 -22.11 -21.08
N VAL A 243 -7.56 -22.71 -19.95
CA VAL A 243 -7.49 -22.00 -18.66
C VAL A 243 -6.29 -22.49 -17.85
N LEU A 244 -5.65 -21.55 -17.16
CA LEU A 244 -4.57 -21.79 -16.20
C LEU A 244 -5.07 -21.41 -14.80
N ILE A 245 -5.18 -22.38 -13.91
CA ILE A 245 -5.57 -22.16 -12.52
C ILE A 245 -4.31 -22.23 -11.66
N PHE A 246 -3.94 -21.08 -11.08
CA PHE A 246 -2.83 -20.96 -10.16
C PHE A 246 -3.23 -21.36 -8.73
N PRO A 247 -2.27 -21.76 -7.86
CA PRO A 247 -2.55 -22.09 -6.47
C PRO A 247 -3.27 -20.99 -5.70
N ALA A 248 -4.09 -21.38 -4.74
CA ALA A 248 -4.81 -20.45 -3.85
C ALA A 248 -3.91 -19.82 -2.77
N THR A 249 -2.67 -20.27 -2.64
CA THR A 249 -1.65 -19.71 -1.72
C THR A 249 -0.30 -19.61 -2.42
N HIS A 250 0.54 -18.64 -1.99
CA HIS A 250 1.90 -18.53 -2.50
C HIS A 250 2.85 -19.59 -1.94
N TYR A 251 2.55 -20.17 -0.77
CA TYR A 251 3.34 -21.22 -0.14
C TYR A 251 2.82 -22.61 -0.54
N VAL A 252 3.06 -22.97 -1.79
CA VAL A 252 2.76 -24.30 -2.30
C VAL A 252 4.06 -25.05 -2.57
N ALA A 253 4.11 -26.30 -2.12
CA ALA A 253 5.20 -27.23 -2.44
C ALA A 253 4.59 -28.56 -2.85
N GLY A 254 5.19 -29.22 -3.84
CA GLY A 254 4.80 -30.57 -4.21
C GLY A 254 5.00 -31.57 -3.05
N ASP A 255 4.26 -32.68 -3.05
CA ASP A 255 4.26 -33.68 -1.98
C ASP A 255 5.66 -34.18 -1.57
N GLU A 256 6.56 -34.35 -2.52
CA GLU A 256 7.93 -34.81 -2.21
C GLU A 256 8.70 -33.74 -1.42
N ARG A 257 8.55 -32.47 -1.81
CA ARG A 257 9.22 -31.36 -1.15
C ARG A 257 8.64 -31.13 0.25
N MET A 258 7.32 -31.22 0.40
CA MET A 258 6.67 -31.10 1.70
C MET A 258 7.10 -32.22 2.65
N ARG A 259 7.21 -33.47 2.17
CA ARG A 259 7.76 -34.58 2.97
C ARG A 259 9.21 -34.31 3.41
N LYS A 260 10.06 -33.78 2.54
CA LYS A 260 11.44 -33.40 2.90
C LYS A 260 11.46 -32.26 3.93
N ALA A 261 10.56 -31.29 3.79
CA ALA A 261 10.43 -30.19 4.74
C ALA A 261 10.04 -30.69 6.14
N VAL A 262 9.05 -31.57 6.26
CA VAL A 262 8.64 -32.19 7.53
C VAL A 262 9.81 -32.89 8.22
N VAL A 263 10.57 -33.71 7.48
CA VAL A 263 11.76 -34.40 8.00
C VAL A 263 12.83 -33.38 8.45
N GLY A 264 13.05 -32.32 7.69
CA GLY A 264 13.99 -31.26 8.03
C GLY A 264 13.60 -30.49 9.29
N ILE A 265 12.32 -30.12 9.42
CA ILE A 265 11.76 -29.46 10.60
C ILE A 265 11.90 -30.34 11.85
N GLU A 266 11.55 -31.62 11.73
CA GLU A 266 11.68 -32.57 12.85
C GLU A 266 13.13 -32.73 13.28
N HIS A 267 14.06 -32.86 12.33
CA HIS A 267 15.48 -32.94 12.63
C HIS A 267 16.00 -31.68 13.36
N GLU A 268 15.65 -30.50 12.86
CA GLU A 268 16.02 -29.22 13.49
C GLU A 268 15.45 -29.12 14.91
N LEU A 269 14.20 -29.54 15.11
CA LEU A 269 13.57 -29.58 16.42
C LEU A 269 14.38 -30.42 17.39
N GLN A 270 14.77 -31.67 17.02
CA GLN A 270 15.53 -32.55 17.89
C GLN A 270 16.89 -31.97 18.26
N VAL A 271 17.57 -31.32 17.31
CA VAL A 271 18.85 -30.64 17.55
C VAL A 271 18.66 -29.50 18.55
N ARG A 272 17.63 -28.67 18.36
CA ARG A 272 17.38 -27.50 19.22
C ARG A 272 16.97 -27.90 20.63
N LEU A 273 16.15 -28.93 20.78
CA LEU A 273 15.73 -29.45 22.08
C LEU A 273 16.94 -29.92 22.89
N LYS A 274 17.87 -30.67 22.28
CA LYS A 274 19.12 -31.08 22.93
C LYS A 274 19.95 -29.88 23.37
N GLN A 275 20.04 -28.82 22.58
CA GLN A 275 20.75 -27.61 22.97
C GLN A 275 20.13 -26.99 24.22
N PHE A 276 18.80 -26.82 24.25
CA PHE A 276 18.09 -26.29 25.42
C PHE A 276 18.27 -27.18 26.67
N GLU A 277 18.26 -28.49 26.52
CA GLU A 277 18.49 -29.41 27.63
C GLU A 277 19.90 -29.22 28.21
N VAL A 278 20.92 -29.10 27.38
CA VAL A 278 22.33 -28.85 27.81
C VAL A 278 22.44 -27.46 28.46
N GLU A 279 21.72 -26.46 27.97
CA GLU A 279 21.69 -25.11 28.54
C GLU A 279 20.80 -25.01 29.83
N GLY A 280 20.10 -26.08 30.21
CA GLY A 280 19.16 -26.07 31.35
C GLY A 280 17.88 -25.30 31.13
N LYS A 281 17.53 -24.95 29.87
CA LYS A 281 16.35 -24.21 29.46
C LYS A 281 15.16 -25.15 29.22
N LEU A 282 14.66 -25.76 30.30
CA LEU A 282 13.61 -26.80 30.21
C LEU A 282 12.26 -26.24 29.77
N LEU A 283 11.92 -25.00 30.14
CA LEU A 283 10.67 -24.35 29.76
C LEU A 283 10.65 -24.03 28.27
N GLU A 284 11.74 -23.50 27.75
CA GLU A 284 11.95 -23.20 26.33
C GLU A 284 11.89 -24.48 25.49
N SER A 285 12.52 -25.56 25.99
CA SER A 285 12.44 -26.87 25.33
C SER A 285 11.03 -27.40 25.25
N GLN A 286 10.25 -27.29 26.31
CA GLN A 286 8.84 -27.72 26.32
C GLN A 286 7.96 -26.88 25.39
N ARG A 287 8.09 -25.56 25.45
CA ARG A 287 7.34 -24.62 24.56
C ARG A 287 7.59 -24.96 23.09
N LEU A 288 8.87 -25.07 22.71
CA LEU A 288 9.26 -25.35 21.33
C LEU A 288 8.73 -26.69 20.85
N ARG A 289 8.85 -27.74 21.69
CA ARG A 289 8.37 -29.09 21.39
C ARG A 289 6.87 -29.09 21.11
N MET A 290 6.08 -28.56 22.03
CA MET A 290 4.60 -28.57 21.91
C MET A 290 4.14 -27.83 20.65
N ARG A 291 4.70 -26.64 20.41
CA ARG A 291 4.33 -25.84 19.24
C ARG A 291 4.69 -26.51 17.94
N THR A 292 5.94 -26.95 17.81
CA THR A 292 6.42 -27.51 16.54
C THR A 292 5.79 -28.86 16.23
N GLN A 293 5.52 -29.70 17.24
CA GLN A 293 4.82 -30.97 17.02
C GLN A 293 3.38 -30.74 16.52
N TYR A 294 2.65 -29.81 17.13
CA TYR A 294 1.33 -29.44 16.67
C TYR A 294 1.35 -28.93 15.22
N ASP A 295 2.29 -28.03 14.88
CA ASP A 295 2.42 -27.49 13.53
C ASP A 295 2.77 -28.62 12.51
N LEU A 296 3.62 -29.61 12.89
CA LEU A 296 3.95 -30.75 12.06
C LEU A 296 2.74 -31.68 11.82
N GLU A 297 1.90 -31.92 12.83
CA GLU A 297 0.66 -32.70 12.70
C GLU A 297 -0.29 -31.99 11.72
N MET A 298 -0.48 -30.68 11.83
CA MET A 298 -1.31 -29.89 10.92
C MET A 298 -0.79 -29.93 9.48
N ILE A 299 0.53 -29.79 9.28
CA ILE A 299 1.14 -29.88 7.96
C ILE A 299 0.95 -31.30 7.36
N ALA A 300 1.06 -32.34 8.16
CA ALA A 300 0.93 -33.72 7.68
C ALA A 300 -0.52 -34.08 7.30
N GLU A 301 -1.52 -33.59 8.04
CA GLU A 301 -2.95 -33.93 7.83
C GLU A 301 -3.67 -33.00 6.86
N VAL A 302 -3.35 -31.69 6.91
CA VAL A 302 -4.07 -30.63 6.17
C VAL A 302 -3.19 -29.98 5.09
N GLY A 303 -1.87 -30.22 5.13
CA GLY A 303 -0.92 -29.55 4.22
C GLY A 303 -0.58 -28.12 4.62
N PHE A 304 -1.11 -27.61 5.75
CA PHE A 304 -0.98 -26.21 6.18
C PHE A 304 -1.00 -26.10 7.71
N CYS A 305 -0.33 -25.09 8.25
CA CYS A 305 -0.46 -24.66 9.65
C CYS A 305 -0.42 -23.13 9.79
N ASN A 306 -0.97 -22.62 10.89
CA ASN A 306 -0.89 -21.18 11.20
C ASN A 306 0.55 -20.76 11.44
N GLY A 307 1.06 -19.83 10.61
CA GLY A 307 2.45 -19.39 10.67
C GLY A 307 3.40 -20.28 9.86
N ILE A 308 2.88 -20.99 8.84
CA ILE A 308 3.67 -21.87 7.94
C ILE A 308 4.88 -21.15 7.35
N GLU A 309 4.80 -19.83 7.18
CA GLU A 309 5.90 -18.98 6.72
C GLU A 309 7.16 -19.08 7.58
N ASN A 310 7.05 -19.45 8.88
CA ASN A 310 8.21 -19.67 9.76
C ASN A 310 9.01 -20.92 9.40
N TYR A 311 8.45 -21.80 8.60
CA TYR A 311 9.07 -23.01 8.07
C TYR A 311 9.50 -22.88 6.60
N SER A 312 9.38 -21.68 6.01
CA SER A 312 9.64 -21.42 4.60
C SER A 312 11.02 -21.88 4.14
N MET A 313 12.05 -21.79 4.98
CA MET A 313 13.39 -22.28 4.66
C MET A 313 13.37 -23.77 4.28
N HIS A 314 12.69 -24.61 5.06
CA HIS A 314 12.55 -26.05 4.79
C HIS A 314 11.63 -26.32 3.59
N ILE A 315 10.51 -25.59 3.48
CA ILE A 315 9.53 -25.73 2.39
C ILE A 315 10.17 -25.37 1.04
N ASP A 316 10.92 -24.27 1.00
CA ASP A 316 11.63 -23.84 -0.21
C ASP A 316 12.90 -24.68 -0.47
N GLY A 317 13.36 -25.49 0.49
CA GLY A 317 14.60 -26.28 0.40
C GLY A 317 15.86 -25.41 0.42
N ARG A 318 15.81 -24.23 1.05
CA ARG A 318 16.94 -23.30 1.19
C ARG A 318 17.89 -23.76 2.31
N SER A 319 19.15 -23.39 2.19
CA SER A 319 20.14 -23.52 3.25
C SER A 319 19.97 -22.41 4.30
N PRO A 320 20.38 -22.64 5.58
CA PRO A 320 20.36 -21.58 6.59
C PRO A 320 21.09 -20.33 6.13
N GLY A 321 20.44 -19.16 6.27
CA GLY A 321 20.97 -17.86 5.88
C GLY A 321 20.73 -17.49 4.41
N GLU A 322 20.28 -18.40 3.56
CA GLU A 322 19.89 -18.06 2.19
C GLU A 322 18.69 -17.12 2.17
N PRO A 323 18.71 -16.09 1.27
CA PRO A 323 17.61 -15.16 1.16
C PRO A 323 16.32 -15.85 0.69
N PRO A 324 15.14 -15.42 1.17
CA PRO A 324 13.87 -15.95 0.71
C PRO A 324 13.56 -15.50 -0.72
N PHE A 325 12.69 -16.24 -1.39
CA PHE A 325 12.05 -15.76 -2.61
C PHE A 325 11.07 -14.63 -2.27
N THR A 326 11.02 -13.63 -3.14
CA THR A 326 10.21 -12.42 -2.96
C THR A 326 9.49 -12.07 -4.27
N LEU A 327 8.72 -10.98 -4.31
CA LEU A 327 8.10 -10.52 -5.55
C LEU A 327 9.14 -10.26 -6.65
N LEU A 328 10.36 -9.86 -6.29
CA LEU A 328 11.44 -9.59 -7.26
C LEU A 328 11.80 -10.84 -8.06
N ASP A 329 11.67 -12.02 -7.47
CA ASP A 329 11.99 -13.30 -8.08
C ASP A 329 10.90 -13.81 -9.04
N TYR A 330 9.70 -13.17 -9.05
CA TYR A 330 8.62 -13.44 -10.03
C TYR A 330 8.77 -12.64 -11.32
N PHE A 331 9.60 -11.60 -11.31
CA PHE A 331 9.89 -10.82 -12.52
C PHE A 331 10.87 -11.53 -13.45
N PRO A 332 10.79 -11.31 -14.77
CA PRO A 332 11.85 -11.74 -15.67
C PRO A 332 13.12 -10.91 -15.46
N ASP A 333 14.29 -11.46 -15.82
CA ASP A 333 15.60 -10.86 -15.56
C ASP A 333 15.77 -9.44 -16.14
N ASP A 334 15.04 -9.10 -17.18
CA ASP A 334 15.13 -7.82 -17.91
C ASP A 334 14.16 -6.75 -17.42
N TYR A 335 13.51 -6.95 -16.26
CA TYR A 335 12.54 -5.98 -15.74
C TYR A 335 13.21 -4.65 -15.37
N LEU A 336 12.39 -3.59 -15.41
CA LEU A 336 12.78 -2.25 -14.96
C LEU A 336 12.24 -1.99 -13.55
N LEU A 337 13.11 -1.61 -12.62
CA LEU A 337 12.70 -1.06 -11.34
C LEU A 337 12.59 0.46 -11.42
N VAL A 338 11.49 1.00 -10.95
CA VAL A 338 11.29 2.43 -10.73
C VAL A 338 11.06 2.66 -9.23
N VAL A 339 11.89 3.45 -8.60
CA VAL A 339 11.78 3.76 -7.16
C VAL A 339 11.26 5.17 -6.99
N ASP A 340 9.98 5.29 -6.66
CA ASP A 340 9.36 6.59 -6.42
C ASP A 340 9.69 7.12 -5.03
N GLU A 341 9.85 8.46 -4.94
CA GLU A 341 10.33 9.17 -3.75
C GLU A 341 11.52 8.45 -3.12
N SER A 342 12.53 8.15 -3.94
CA SER A 342 13.67 7.29 -3.62
C SER A 342 14.41 7.70 -2.35
N HIS A 343 14.49 9.01 -2.05
CA HIS A 343 15.07 9.55 -0.82
C HIS A 343 14.39 9.06 0.47
N VAL A 344 13.17 8.52 0.37
CA VAL A 344 12.42 7.87 1.47
C VAL A 344 12.44 6.36 1.32
N THR A 345 12.20 5.86 0.11
CA THR A 345 12.03 4.44 -0.17
C THR A 345 13.34 3.65 0.01
N ILE A 346 14.48 4.19 -0.40
CA ILE A 346 15.79 3.53 -0.22
C ILE A 346 16.15 3.35 1.27
N PRO A 347 16.04 4.37 2.15
CA PRO A 347 16.21 4.15 3.59
C PRO A 347 15.27 3.11 4.20
N GLN A 348 14.03 2.99 3.70
CA GLN A 348 13.11 1.95 4.16
C GLN A 348 13.62 0.55 3.79
N LEU A 349 14.14 0.34 2.58
CA LEU A 349 14.75 -0.93 2.18
C LEU A 349 15.91 -1.34 3.10
N HIS A 350 16.72 -0.38 3.54
CA HIS A 350 17.78 -0.63 4.52
C HIS A 350 17.27 -1.02 5.90
N GLY A 351 16.16 -0.41 6.35
CA GLY A 351 15.68 -0.55 7.73
C GLY A 351 14.91 -1.84 8.02
N GLN A 352 14.30 -2.48 7.02
CA GLN A 352 13.36 -3.59 7.25
C GLN A 352 13.98 -4.83 7.90
N PHE A 353 15.16 -5.23 7.44
CA PHE A 353 15.82 -6.45 7.90
C PHE A 353 16.21 -6.42 9.40
N ALA A 354 16.78 -5.32 9.86
CA ALA A 354 17.32 -5.22 11.22
C ALA A 354 16.24 -5.36 12.30
N GLY A 355 15.07 -4.73 12.09
CA GLY A 355 13.93 -4.81 13.00
C GLY A 355 13.35 -6.23 13.12
N ASP A 356 13.15 -6.90 11.97
CA ASP A 356 12.62 -8.26 11.93
C ASP A 356 13.59 -9.26 12.60
N ARG A 357 14.88 -9.16 12.30
CA ARG A 357 15.93 -10.01 12.88
C ARG A 357 15.98 -9.93 14.40
N SER A 358 15.96 -8.71 14.97
CA SER A 358 16.01 -8.51 16.43
C SER A 358 14.82 -9.18 17.13
N ARG A 359 13.63 -8.99 16.61
CA ARG A 359 12.40 -9.58 17.14
C ARG A 359 12.44 -11.11 17.11
N LYS A 360 12.82 -11.70 15.98
CA LYS A 360 12.89 -13.17 15.81
C LYS A 360 13.98 -13.81 16.63
N ALA A 361 15.13 -13.16 16.81
CA ALA A 361 16.19 -13.65 17.68
C ALA A 361 15.69 -13.91 19.11
N THR A 362 14.89 -12.98 19.66
CA THR A 362 14.28 -13.14 20.99
C THR A 362 13.30 -14.31 21.05
N LEU A 363 12.46 -14.49 20.02
CA LEU A 363 11.52 -15.62 19.95
C LEU A 363 12.23 -16.98 19.87
N ILE A 364 13.32 -17.07 19.12
CA ILE A 364 14.14 -18.28 18.97
C ILE A 364 14.89 -18.59 20.27
N GLU A 365 15.46 -17.57 20.92
CA GLU A 365 16.21 -17.73 22.16
C GLU A 365 15.33 -18.29 23.29
N HIS A 366 14.05 -17.88 23.35
CA HIS A 366 13.10 -18.26 24.38
C HIS A 366 12.14 -19.41 23.98
N GLY A 367 12.46 -20.15 22.92
CA GLY A 367 11.79 -21.40 22.55
C GLY A 367 10.39 -21.23 21.93
N PHE A 368 10.04 -20.05 21.41
CA PHE A 368 8.79 -19.83 20.71
C PHE A 368 8.86 -20.22 19.23
N ARG A 369 10.07 -20.18 18.63
CA ARG A 369 10.29 -20.54 17.22
C ARG A 369 11.60 -21.32 17.05
N LEU A 370 11.65 -22.12 15.96
CA LEU A 370 12.87 -22.78 15.51
C LEU A 370 13.88 -21.76 14.97
N PRO A 371 15.18 -22.05 14.97
CA PRO A 371 16.20 -21.21 14.35
C PRO A 371 15.90 -20.83 12.90
N SER A 372 15.37 -21.76 12.10
CA SER A 372 14.97 -21.55 10.69
C SER A 372 13.94 -20.45 10.48
N ALA A 373 13.15 -20.09 11.52
CA ALA A 373 12.23 -18.95 11.46
C ALA A 373 12.94 -17.61 11.20
N ALA A 374 14.25 -17.51 11.51
CA ALA A 374 15.06 -16.34 11.17
C ALA A 374 15.22 -16.13 9.66
N ASP A 375 15.08 -17.20 8.86
CA ASP A 375 15.23 -17.16 7.40
C ASP A 375 13.93 -16.84 6.65
N ASN A 376 12.79 -16.75 7.36
CA ASN A 376 11.58 -16.06 6.89
C ASN A 376 11.72 -14.56 7.19
N ARG A 377 12.38 -13.82 6.35
CA ARG A 377 12.79 -12.43 6.59
C ARG A 377 12.67 -11.58 5.33
N PRO A 378 12.61 -10.25 5.45
CA PRO A 378 12.81 -9.42 4.27
C PRO A 378 14.25 -9.58 3.74
N LEU A 379 14.44 -9.28 2.46
CA LEU A 379 15.78 -9.20 1.88
C LEU A 379 16.63 -8.15 2.61
N GLN A 380 17.92 -8.43 2.74
CA GLN A 380 18.90 -7.40 3.06
C GLN A 380 19.01 -6.44 1.87
N PHE A 381 19.46 -5.22 2.11
CA PHE A 381 19.57 -4.21 1.05
C PHE A 381 20.43 -4.71 -0.13
N GLU A 382 21.57 -5.30 0.16
CA GLU A 382 22.50 -5.85 -0.83
C GLU A 382 21.88 -7.01 -1.63
N GLU A 383 21.12 -7.87 -0.97
CA GLU A 383 20.40 -8.98 -1.61
C GLU A 383 19.30 -8.47 -2.57
N ALA A 384 18.58 -7.41 -2.16
CA ALA A 384 17.60 -6.75 -3.01
C ALA A 384 18.28 -6.09 -4.21
N MET A 385 19.38 -5.37 -3.98
CA MET A 385 20.14 -4.72 -5.05
C MET A 385 20.73 -5.72 -6.07
N GLN A 386 21.11 -6.95 -5.63
CA GLN A 386 21.60 -7.99 -6.54
C GLN A 386 20.54 -8.49 -7.53
N ARG A 387 19.26 -8.47 -7.13
CA ARG A 387 18.12 -8.89 -7.97
C ARG A 387 17.66 -7.82 -8.96
N ILE A 388 18.19 -6.60 -8.83
CA ILE A 388 17.84 -5.46 -9.68
C ILE A 388 18.83 -5.38 -10.85
N ASN A 389 18.29 -5.51 -12.06
CA ASN A 389 19.07 -5.33 -13.28
C ASN A 389 19.27 -3.85 -13.58
N GLN A 390 18.17 -3.11 -13.80
CA GLN A 390 18.20 -1.68 -14.09
C GLN A 390 17.17 -0.95 -13.23
N CYS A 391 17.54 0.25 -12.76
CA CYS A 391 16.71 1.04 -11.85
C CYS A 391 16.71 2.52 -12.21
N VAL A 392 15.53 3.14 -12.14
CA VAL A 392 15.35 4.59 -12.22
C VAL A 392 14.85 5.09 -10.86
N PHE A 393 15.65 5.93 -10.21
CA PHE A 393 15.27 6.63 -8.98
C PHE A 393 14.51 7.90 -9.33
N LEU A 394 13.34 8.10 -8.72
CA LEU A 394 12.53 9.31 -8.88
C LEU A 394 12.55 10.10 -7.58
N SER A 395 12.97 11.35 -7.63
CA SER A 395 12.88 12.24 -6.48
C SER A 395 12.97 13.71 -6.88
N ALA A 396 12.28 14.58 -6.14
CA ALA A 396 12.52 16.03 -6.21
C ALA A 396 13.76 16.46 -5.42
N THR A 397 14.22 15.60 -4.51
CA THR A 397 15.34 15.80 -3.59
C THR A 397 16.11 14.48 -3.42
N PRO A 398 16.76 13.96 -4.48
CA PRO A 398 17.52 12.71 -4.39
C PRO A 398 18.62 12.83 -3.33
N ALA A 399 18.82 11.72 -2.57
CA ALA A 399 19.84 11.66 -1.55
C ALA A 399 21.24 11.36 -2.13
N LYS A 400 22.26 11.34 -1.28
CA LYS A 400 23.65 11.10 -1.71
C LYS A 400 23.83 9.73 -2.36
N PHE A 401 23.07 8.72 -1.92
CA PHE A 401 23.14 7.37 -2.46
C PHE A 401 22.74 7.34 -3.93
N GLU A 402 21.57 7.91 -4.28
CA GLU A 402 21.06 7.91 -5.64
C GLU A 402 22.00 8.66 -6.59
N ILE A 403 22.49 9.84 -6.16
CA ILE A 403 23.41 10.64 -6.97
C ILE A 403 24.75 9.93 -7.17
N ALA A 404 25.29 9.27 -6.13
CA ALA A 404 26.60 8.63 -6.19
C ALA A 404 26.58 7.33 -7.01
N THR A 405 25.45 6.62 -7.05
CA THR A 405 25.33 5.33 -7.75
C THR A 405 24.86 5.48 -9.21
N SER A 406 24.17 6.57 -9.55
CA SER A 406 23.62 6.78 -10.88
C SER A 406 24.67 7.11 -11.93
N GLN A 407 24.62 6.43 -13.09
CA GLN A 407 25.44 6.74 -14.27
C GLN A 407 25.00 8.03 -14.94
N GLN A 408 23.72 8.41 -14.80
CA GLN A 408 23.25 9.73 -15.21
C GLN A 408 22.18 10.27 -14.25
N VAL A 409 22.10 11.60 -14.16
CA VAL A 409 21.06 12.35 -13.47
C VAL A 409 20.33 13.21 -14.49
N VAL A 410 19.05 12.93 -14.69
CA VAL A 410 18.18 13.62 -15.63
C VAL A 410 17.36 14.64 -14.86
N GLU A 411 17.47 15.93 -15.18
CA GLU A 411 16.68 16.99 -14.56
C GLU A 411 15.35 17.19 -15.30
N GLN A 412 14.25 17.25 -14.54
CA GLN A 412 12.91 17.61 -15.02
C GLN A 412 12.34 18.73 -14.14
N ILE A 413 12.67 19.96 -14.50
CA ILE A 413 12.38 21.18 -13.72
C ILE A 413 11.22 21.96 -14.34
N VAL A 414 11.11 22.01 -15.66
CA VAL A 414 10.05 22.73 -16.34
C VAL A 414 8.77 21.90 -16.37
N ARG A 415 7.69 22.44 -15.77
CA ARG A 415 6.38 21.77 -15.74
C ARG A 415 5.65 21.95 -17.07
N PRO A 416 4.93 20.93 -17.55
CA PRO A 416 4.07 21.04 -18.73
C PRO A 416 3.01 22.15 -18.65
N THR A 417 2.56 22.46 -17.42
CA THR A 417 1.54 23.47 -17.14
C THR A 417 2.05 24.91 -17.13
N GLY A 418 3.37 25.12 -17.25
CA GLY A 418 4.01 26.40 -17.09
C GLY A 418 4.09 26.93 -15.65
N LEU A 419 3.56 26.18 -14.66
CA LEU A 419 3.62 26.59 -13.25
C LEU A 419 5.08 26.71 -12.78
N VAL A 420 5.36 27.83 -12.12
CA VAL A 420 6.68 28.11 -11.56
C VAL A 420 6.74 27.74 -10.08
N ASP A 421 7.95 27.52 -9.54
CA ASP A 421 8.12 27.30 -8.11
C ASP A 421 7.65 28.54 -7.33
N PRO A 422 7.07 28.38 -6.12
CA PRO A 422 6.52 29.50 -5.37
C PRO A 422 7.58 30.48 -4.92
N GLU A 423 7.17 31.72 -4.72
CA GLU A 423 7.99 32.72 -4.06
C GLU A 423 8.19 32.35 -2.59
N VAL A 424 9.43 32.45 -2.09
CA VAL A 424 9.77 32.16 -0.70
C VAL A 424 10.14 33.45 0.01
N ILE A 425 9.37 33.81 1.06
CA ILE A 425 9.57 35.00 1.87
C ILE A 425 10.04 34.58 3.26
N VAL A 426 11.04 35.25 3.80
CA VAL A 426 11.51 35.04 5.18
C VAL A 426 11.04 36.20 6.04
N ARG A 427 10.36 35.94 7.14
CA ARG A 427 9.85 36.92 8.11
C ARG A 427 10.34 36.60 9.53
N PRO A 428 10.44 37.61 10.43
CA PRO A 428 10.85 37.36 11.83
C PRO A 428 9.80 36.51 12.58
N THR A 429 10.25 35.79 13.61
CA THR A 429 9.36 34.96 14.44
C THR A 429 8.47 35.82 15.35
N LYS A 430 8.91 37.03 15.71
CA LYS A 430 8.12 37.95 16.54
C LYS A 430 6.87 38.42 15.78
N GLY A 431 5.69 38.15 16.33
CA GLY A 431 4.40 38.49 15.70
C GLY A 431 3.98 37.54 14.59
N GLN A 432 4.63 36.37 14.45
CA GLN A 432 4.35 35.41 13.40
C GLN A 432 2.90 34.93 13.35
N ILE A 433 2.21 34.86 14.49
CA ILE A 433 0.83 34.34 14.54
C ILE A 433 -0.16 35.38 13.98
N ASP A 434 -0.01 36.65 14.37
CA ASP A 434 -0.86 37.73 13.83
C ASP A 434 -0.66 37.91 12.32
N ASP A 435 0.60 37.85 11.89
CA ASP A 435 0.97 37.92 10.47
C ASP A 435 0.38 36.73 9.66
N ILE A 436 0.41 35.50 10.21
CA ILE A 436 -0.22 34.33 9.58
C ILE A 436 -1.74 34.52 9.45
N ILE A 437 -2.41 35.00 10.49
CA ILE A 437 -3.86 35.23 10.46
C ILE A 437 -4.23 36.21 9.36
N GLU A 438 -3.50 37.31 9.20
CA GLU A 438 -3.72 38.28 8.12
C GLU A 438 -3.56 37.60 6.74
N MET A 439 -2.47 36.84 6.56
CA MET A 439 -2.22 36.14 5.30
C MET A 439 -3.28 35.06 5.01
N VAL A 440 -3.71 34.29 6.02
CA VAL A 440 -4.75 33.26 5.91
C VAL A 440 -6.06 33.89 5.47
N ASN A 441 -6.50 34.97 6.12
CA ASN A 441 -7.73 35.66 5.77
C ASN A 441 -7.74 36.10 4.30
N GLY A 442 -6.63 36.69 3.83
CA GLY A 442 -6.54 37.08 2.42
C GLY A 442 -6.58 35.90 1.43
N ARG A 443 -6.15 34.71 1.82
CA ARG A 443 -6.26 33.49 0.98
C ARG A 443 -7.65 32.86 1.03
N VAL A 444 -8.27 32.86 2.20
CA VAL A 444 -9.62 32.31 2.41
C VAL A 444 -10.67 33.15 1.63
N GLU A 445 -10.52 34.46 1.59
CA GLU A 445 -11.41 35.37 0.82
C GLU A 445 -11.46 35.03 -0.68
N VAL A 446 -10.36 34.56 -1.25
CA VAL A 446 -10.31 34.12 -2.66
C VAL A 446 -10.59 32.63 -2.87
N GLY A 447 -10.91 31.90 -1.79
CA GLY A 447 -11.25 30.49 -1.84
C GLY A 447 -10.07 29.52 -1.86
N ASP A 448 -8.86 30.00 -1.61
CA ASP A 448 -7.65 29.20 -1.55
C ASP A 448 -7.48 28.50 -0.19
N ARG A 449 -6.60 27.49 -0.11
CA ARG A 449 -6.29 26.73 1.09
C ARG A 449 -4.90 27.01 1.60
N VAL A 450 -4.70 26.84 2.92
CA VAL A 450 -3.44 27.14 3.59
C VAL A 450 -2.93 25.93 4.37
N LEU A 451 -1.61 25.68 4.28
CA LEU A 451 -0.89 24.72 5.13
C LEU A 451 0.00 25.46 6.11
N ILE A 452 -0.04 25.08 7.39
CA ILE A 452 0.85 25.61 8.43
C ILE A 452 1.64 24.48 9.05
N THR A 453 2.97 24.56 9.05
CA THR A 453 3.83 23.52 9.63
C THR A 453 4.46 24.00 10.94
N THR A 454 4.32 23.18 11.98
CA THR A 454 4.89 23.38 13.31
C THR A 454 5.98 22.35 13.62
N LEU A 455 6.70 22.52 14.75
CA LEU A 455 7.76 21.59 15.16
C LEU A 455 7.25 20.49 16.13
N THR A 456 6.20 20.77 16.89
CA THR A 456 5.71 19.86 17.92
C THR A 456 4.20 19.66 17.81
N LYS A 457 3.72 18.50 18.34
CA LYS A 457 2.30 18.16 18.39
C LYS A 457 1.52 19.20 19.21
N LYS A 458 2.03 19.54 20.38
CA LYS A 458 1.41 20.54 21.25
C LYS A 458 1.26 21.89 20.57
N MET A 459 2.31 22.37 19.88
CA MET A 459 2.24 23.63 19.14
C MET A 459 1.19 23.58 18.00
N ALA A 460 1.02 22.43 17.33
CA ALA A 460 0.00 22.27 16.30
C ALA A 460 -1.42 22.32 16.91
N GLU A 461 -1.62 21.69 18.06
CA GLU A 461 -2.89 21.67 18.79
C GLU A 461 -3.23 23.08 19.30
N ASP A 462 -2.32 23.71 20.06
CA ASP A 462 -2.49 25.06 20.60
C ASP A 462 -2.78 26.08 19.50
N LEU A 463 -2.05 26.02 18.38
CA LEU A 463 -2.26 26.92 17.24
C LEU A 463 -3.63 26.68 16.57
N SER A 464 -4.03 25.43 16.43
CA SER A 464 -5.32 25.10 15.81
C SER A 464 -6.49 25.60 16.64
N GLU A 465 -6.42 25.44 17.97
CA GLU A 465 -7.43 25.98 18.91
C GLU A 465 -7.50 27.52 18.82
N TYR A 466 -6.34 28.17 18.82
CA TYR A 466 -6.29 29.63 18.72
C TYR A 466 -6.86 30.15 17.39
N LEU A 467 -6.53 29.52 16.27
CA LEU A 467 -7.08 29.91 14.96
C LEU A 467 -8.60 29.66 14.86
N LEU A 468 -9.11 28.60 15.49
CA LEU A 468 -10.55 28.35 15.62
C LEU A 468 -11.26 29.44 16.42
N GLU A 469 -10.66 29.91 17.54
CA GLU A 469 -11.16 31.02 18.34
C GLU A 469 -11.21 32.34 17.54
N GLN A 470 -10.30 32.50 16.59
CA GLN A 470 -10.31 33.65 15.64
C GLN A 470 -11.34 33.51 14.51
N GLY A 471 -12.15 32.42 14.50
CA GLY A 471 -13.22 32.21 13.54
C GLY A 471 -12.78 31.54 12.23
N LEU A 472 -11.54 31.07 12.11
CA LEU A 472 -11.05 30.35 10.96
C LEU A 472 -11.47 28.87 11.01
N LYS A 473 -11.78 28.27 9.85
CA LYS A 473 -12.06 26.83 9.76
C LYS A 473 -10.76 26.06 9.63
N VAL A 474 -10.32 25.47 10.75
CA VAL A 474 -9.02 24.82 10.87
C VAL A 474 -9.18 23.36 11.26
N ARG A 475 -8.32 22.50 10.74
CA ARG A 475 -8.06 21.13 11.26
C ARG A 475 -6.56 20.93 11.46
N TYR A 476 -6.19 20.04 12.40
CA TYR A 476 -4.80 19.63 12.56
C TYR A 476 -4.59 18.18 12.17
N LEU A 477 -3.35 17.88 11.72
CA LEU A 477 -2.93 16.55 11.32
C LEU A 477 -1.70 16.12 12.12
N HIS A 478 -1.79 14.97 12.82
CA HIS A 478 -0.69 14.42 13.60
C HIS A 478 -0.41 12.95 13.25
N SER A 479 0.67 12.39 13.83
CA SER A 479 1.17 11.05 13.52
C SER A 479 0.23 9.89 13.92
N ASN A 480 -0.70 10.13 14.84
CA ASN A 480 -1.60 9.09 15.37
C ASN A 480 -2.92 8.97 14.57
N ILE A 481 -3.11 9.82 13.56
CA ILE A 481 -4.26 9.73 12.67
C ILE A 481 -4.00 8.58 11.69
N ASP A 482 -4.96 7.67 11.58
CA ASP A 482 -4.86 6.54 10.68
C ASP A 482 -4.89 6.95 9.20
N THR A 483 -4.56 6.02 8.31
CA THR A 483 -4.44 6.31 6.87
C THR A 483 -5.77 6.73 6.25
N ILE A 484 -6.88 6.15 6.67
CA ILE A 484 -8.23 6.44 6.11
C ILE A 484 -8.67 7.82 6.56
N GLN A 485 -8.60 8.12 7.86
CA GLN A 485 -8.93 9.43 8.41
C GLN A 485 -8.08 10.54 7.78
N ARG A 486 -6.79 10.26 7.52
CA ARG A 486 -5.92 11.21 6.82
C ARG A 486 -6.41 11.52 5.43
N ILE A 487 -6.81 10.52 4.64
CA ILE A 487 -7.36 10.71 3.30
C ILE A 487 -8.66 11.53 3.37
N GLU A 488 -9.52 11.27 4.36
CA GLU A 488 -10.75 12.02 4.58
C GLU A 488 -10.49 13.50 4.92
N ILE A 489 -9.52 13.78 5.79
CA ILE A 489 -9.12 15.16 6.14
C ILE A 489 -8.62 15.90 4.90
N LEU A 490 -7.79 15.27 4.08
CA LEU A 490 -7.26 15.89 2.87
C LEU A 490 -8.35 16.12 1.82
N ARG A 491 -9.28 15.19 1.68
CA ARG A 491 -10.45 15.34 0.82
C ARG A 491 -11.33 16.51 1.29
N ALA A 492 -11.59 16.61 2.59
CA ALA A 492 -12.37 17.70 3.18
C ALA A 492 -11.70 19.08 2.97
N LEU A 493 -10.35 19.17 3.06
CA LEU A 493 -9.60 20.39 2.72
C LEU A 493 -9.81 20.76 1.25
N ARG A 494 -9.72 19.82 0.32
CA ARG A 494 -9.92 20.04 -1.11
C ARG A 494 -11.35 20.46 -1.44
N LEU A 495 -12.34 19.89 -0.75
CA LEU A 495 -13.76 20.25 -0.92
C LEU A 495 -14.12 21.59 -0.25
N GLY A 496 -13.22 22.17 0.55
CA GLY A 496 -13.46 23.46 1.22
C GLY A 496 -14.32 23.38 2.46
N GLU A 497 -14.43 22.21 3.08
CA GLU A 497 -15.11 22.06 4.37
C GLU A 497 -14.37 22.83 5.47
N PHE A 498 -13.06 22.99 5.32
CA PHE A 498 -12.21 23.84 6.13
C PHE A 498 -11.08 24.45 5.27
N ASP A 499 -10.43 25.52 5.77
CA ASP A 499 -9.56 26.36 4.97
C ASP A 499 -8.07 26.20 5.32
N VAL A 500 -7.79 25.83 6.56
CA VAL A 500 -6.42 25.75 7.09
C VAL A 500 -6.14 24.37 7.65
N LEU A 501 -5.03 23.76 7.22
CA LEU A 501 -4.52 22.53 7.77
C LEU A 501 -3.22 22.79 8.52
N VAL A 502 -3.20 22.52 9.82
CA VAL A 502 -2.02 22.64 10.67
C VAL A 502 -1.42 21.26 10.94
N GLY A 503 -0.11 21.13 10.90
CA GLY A 503 0.52 19.85 11.21
C GLY A 503 2.03 19.91 11.40
N ILE A 504 2.60 18.86 12.00
CA ILE A 504 4.04 18.76 12.24
C ILE A 504 4.75 18.31 10.95
N ASN A 505 4.27 17.24 10.37
CA ASN A 505 4.86 16.61 9.19
C ASN A 505 3.81 16.49 8.08
N LEU A 506 3.49 17.64 7.47
CA LEU A 506 2.67 17.70 6.26
C LEU A 506 3.46 17.26 5.01
N LEU A 507 4.67 16.71 5.22
CA LEU A 507 5.61 16.31 4.18
C LEU A 507 5.37 14.89 3.65
N ARG A 508 4.50 14.09 4.31
CA ARG A 508 4.30 12.72 3.85
C ARG A 508 3.91 12.73 2.39
N GLU A 509 4.58 11.91 1.64
CA GLU A 509 4.50 11.74 0.20
C GLU A 509 3.05 11.44 -0.22
N GLY A 510 2.66 11.86 -1.41
CA GLY A 510 1.32 11.62 -1.95
C GLY A 510 0.29 12.73 -1.69
N LEU A 511 0.67 13.90 -1.15
CA LEU A 511 -0.22 15.05 -1.04
C LEU A 511 -0.25 15.84 -2.35
N ASP A 512 -1.34 15.71 -3.10
CA ASP A 512 -1.64 16.50 -4.29
C ASP A 512 -2.77 17.50 -3.98
N LEU A 513 -2.41 18.75 -3.62
CA LEU A 513 -3.31 19.79 -3.16
C LEU A 513 -3.17 21.05 -4.02
N PRO A 514 -3.74 21.08 -5.24
CA PRO A 514 -3.64 22.24 -6.12
C PRO A 514 -4.39 23.49 -5.58
N GLU A 515 -5.28 23.30 -4.61
CA GLU A 515 -6.02 24.37 -3.96
C GLU A 515 -5.18 25.16 -2.95
N VAL A 516 -4.00 24.63 -2.57
CA VAL A 516 -3.10 25.29 -1.60
C VAL A 516 -2.26 26.36 -2.28
N SER A 517 -2.48 27.61 -1.89
CA SER A 517 -1.72 28.77 -2.38
C SER A 517 -0.72 29.33 -1.35
N LEU A 518 -0.88 29.01 -0.06
CA LEU A 518 0.04 29.46 0.99
C LEU A 518 0.55 28.29 1.84
N VAL A 519 1.87 28.24 2.03
CA VAL A 519 2.51 27.36 3.01
C VAL A 519 3.29 28.20 4.01
N ALA A 520 2.91 28.17 5.28
CA ALA A 520 3.59 28.85 6.36
C ALA A 520 4.45 27.84 7.16
N ILE A 521 5.73 28.14 7.31
CA ILE A 521 6.70 27.32 8.01
C ILE A 521 7.14 28.07 9.28
N LEU A 522 6.62 27.63 10.44
CA LEU A 522 6.98 28.23 11.73
C LEU A 522 8.35 27.72 12.17
N ASP A 523 9.09 28.56 12.90
CA ASP A 523 10.40 28.23 13.46
C ASP A 523 11.33 27.57 12.42
N ALA A 524 11.43 28.14 11.24
CA ALA A 524 12.22 27.60 10.14
C ALA A 524 13.73 27.57 10.42
N ASP A 525 14.21 28.38 11.39
CA ASP A 525 15.60 28.45 11.84
C ASP A 525 15.99 27.41 12.90
N LYS A 526 15.04 26.58 13.36
CA LYS A 526 15.32 25.50 14.31
C LYS A 526 15.82 24.27 13.54
N GLU A 527 17.13 24.25 13.24
CA GLU A 527 17.74 23.15 12.49
C GLU A 527 17.44 21.78 13.11
N GLY A 528 17.15 20.83 12.25
CA GLY A 528 16.81 19.45 12.62
C GLY A 528 16.20 18.70 11.45
N PHE A 529 15.80 17.47 11.66
CA PHE A 529 15.22 16.62 10.60
C PHE A 529 14.05 17.30 9.88
N LEU A 530 13.13 17.96 10.62
CA LEU A 530 11.94 18.64 10.06
C LEU A 530 12.26 19.97 9.37
N ARG A 531 13.44 20.50 9.49
CA ARG A 531 13.92 21.78 8.90
C ARG A 531 15.22 21.59 8.12
N SER A 532 15.52 20.36 7.70
CA SER A 532 16.59 20.06 6.77
C SER A 532 16.30 20.66 5.38
N GLU A 533 17.31 20.84 4.56
CA GLU A 533 17.19 21.29 3.17
C GLU A 533 16.12 20.49 2.40
N THR A 534 16.18 19.15 2.46
CA THR A 534 15.21 18.25 1.83
C THR A 534 13.79 18.53 2.32
N SER A 535 13.60 18.64 3.65
CA SER A 535 12.29 18.91 4.24
C SER A 535 11.75 20.28 3.80
N LEU A 536 12.57 21.30 3.76
CA LEU A 536 12.18 22.65 3.33
C LEU A 536 11.78 22.65 1.85
N ILE A 537 12.56 22.04 0.95
CA ILE A 537 12.23 21.93 -0.48
C ILE A 537 10.91 21.17 -0.69
N GLN A 538 10.66 20.11 0.06
CA GLN A 538 9.40 19.35 0.00
C GLN A 538 8.20 20.19 0.46
N MET A 539 8.35 20.98 1.54
CA MET A 539 7.31 21.91 2.01
C MET A 539 7.04 23.01 0.98
N ILE A 540 8.07 23.61 0.43
CA ILE A 540 7.96 24.64 -0.63
C ILE A 540 7.18 24.06 -1.81
N GLY A 541 7.48 22.84 -2.22
CA GLY A 541 6.82 22.15 -3.34
C GLY A 541 5.32 21.95 -3.17
N ARG A 542 4.76 22.06 -1.95
CA ARG A 542 3.30 21.94 -1.73
C ARG A 542 2.50 23.11 -2.30
N ALA A 543 3.08 24.32 -2.36
CA ALA A 543 2.44 25.48 -2.99
C ALA A 543 2.72 25.58 -4.51
N ALA A 544 3.54 24.70 -5.08
CA ALA A 544 4.00 24.79 -6.46
C ALA A 544 2.97 24.37 -7.53
N ARG A 545 1.75 24.01 -7.13
CA ARG A 545 0.63 23.61 -8.00
C ARG A 545 -0.42 24.67 -8.17
N ASN A 546 -0.27 25.79 -7.47
CA ASN A 546 -1.13 26.95 -7.56
C ASN A 546 -0.36 28.11 -8.21
N VAL A 547 -0.98 28.83 -9.14
CA VAL A 547 -0.36 29.97 -9.84
C VAL A 547 0.00 31.09 -8.85
N ASN A 548 -0.77 31.23 -7.76
CA ASN A 548 -0.55 32.21 -6.69
C ASN A 548 0.26 31.60 -5.52
N GLY A 549 0.97 30.49 -5.77
CA GLY A 549 1.72 29.78 -4.74
C GLY A 549 2.78 30.64 -4.07
N GLN A 550 2.74 30.70 -2.73
CA GLN A 550 3.68 31.45 -1.89
C GLN A 550 4.06 30.66 -0.66
N VAL A 551 5.28 30.80 -0.21
CA VAL A 551 5.79 30.18 1.02
C VAL A 551 6.36 31.26 1.94
N VAL A 552 5.96 31.23 3.20
CA VAL A 552 6.50 32.12 4.23
C VAL A 552 7.22 31.27 5.27
N MET A 553 8.50 31.60 5.50
CA MET A 553 9.35 31.01 6.52
C MET A 553 9.53 32.01 7.67
N TYR A 554 9.10 31.66 8.87
CA TYR A 554 9.34 32.46 10.05
C TYR A 554 10.66 32.03 10.69
N ALA A 555 11.61 32.96 10.72
CA ALA A 555 12.97 32.70 11.19
C ALA A 555 13.64 34.04 11.62
N ASP A 556 14.31 34.01 12.76
CA ASP A 556 15.11 35.16 13.22
C ASP A 556 16.53 35.16 12.63
N LYS A 557 16.99 33.98 12.19
CA LYS A 557 18.29 33.79 11.52
C LYS A 557 18.13 32.85 10.35
N ARG A 558 18.81 33.16 9.24
CA ARG A 558 18.92 32.21 8.13
C ARG A 558 19.92 31.12 8.48
N THR A 559 19.51 29.85 8.27
CA THR A 559 20.37 28.67 8.47
C THR A 559 20.93 28.20 7.13
N PRO A 560 22.05 27.43 7.13
CA PRO A 560 22.58 26.84 5.89
C PRO A 560 21.56 26.00 5.13
N SER A 561 20.64 25.28 5.84
CA SER A 561 19.57 24.50 5.22
C SER A 561 18.54 25.38 4.52
N MET A 562 18.17 26.51 5.14
CA MET A 562 17.29 27.51 4.52
C MET A 562 17.93 28.14 3.27
N ASP A 563 19.20 28.55 3.36
CA ASP A 563 19.87 29.20 2.23
C ASP A 563 19.99 28.28 1.03
N ARG A 564 20.28 26.98 1.24
CA ARG A 564 20.30 25.99 0.15
C ARG A 564 18.92 25.74 -0.43
N ALA A 565 17.88 25.58 0.41
CA ALA A 565 16.52 25.35 -0.05
C ALA A 565 15.96 26.55 -0.82
N ILE A 566 16.18 27.77 -0.34
CA ILE A 566 15.76 29.03 -1.01
C ILE A 566 16.54 29.20 -2.32
N GLY A 567 17.86 29.02 -2.30
CA GLY A 567 18.70 29.11 -3.48
C GLY A 567 18.32 28.15 -4.59
N GLU A 568 18.06 26.88 -4.24
CA GLU A 568 17.61 25.87 -5.22
C GLU A 568 16.21 26.19 -5.76
N THR A 569 15.29 26.63 -4.92
CA THR A 569 13.95 27.06 -5.36
C THR A 569 14.03 28.26 -6.32
N GLN A 570 14.89 29.23 -6.02
CA GLN A 570 15.09 30.39 -6.87
C GLN A 570 15.70 30.00 -8.22
N ARG A 571 16.73 29.13 -8.25
CA ARG A 571 17.34 28.60 -9.48
C ARG A 571 16.28 27.92 -10.37
N ARG A 572 15.42 27.10 -9.78
CA ARG A 572 14.34 26.40 -10.50
C ARG A 572 13.33 27.41 -11.05
N ARG A 573 12.90 28.36 -10.24
CA ARG A 573 11.94 29.41 -10.62
C ARG A 573 12.44 30.26 -11.80
N GLU A 574 13.70 30.70 -11.76
CA GLU A 574 14.30 31.48 -12.85
C GLU A 574 14.33 30.73 -14.17
N ARG A 575 14.70 29.44 -14.14
CA ARG A 575 14.70 28.58 -15.33
C ARG A 575 13.28 28.38 -15.89
N GLN A 576 12.29 28.20 -15.03
CA GLN A 576 10.88 28.04 -15.42
C GLN A 576 10.32 29.33 -16.05
N ILE A 577 10.59 30.48 -15.47
CA ILE A 577 10.20 31.79 -16.01
C ILE A 577 10.84 32.03 -17.37
N ALA A 578 12.13 31.74 -17.52
CA ALA A 578 12.86 31.89 -18.78
C ALA A 578 12.22 31.03 -19.89
N TYR A 579 11.96 29.75 -19.57
CA TYR A 579 11.29 28.83 -20.50
C TYR A 579 9.89 29.30 -20.90
N ASN A 580 9.06 29.73 -19.94
CA ASN A 580 7.72 30.24 -20.22
C ASN A 580 7.75 31.48 -21.15
N LYS A 581 8.70 32.37 -20.93
CA LYS A 581 8.87 33.55 -21.80
C LYS A 581 9.28 33.17 -23.22
N GLU A 582 10.21 32.23 -23.36
CA GLU A 582 10.69 31.76 -24.67
C GLU A 582 9.57 31.07 -25.47
N HIS A 583 8.71 30.31 -24.79
CA HIS A 583 7.65 29.53 -25.44
C HIS A 583 6.26 30.18 -25.38
N ASN A 584 6.14 31.42 -24.86
CA ASN A 584 4.88 32.15 -24.67
C ASN A 584 3.82 31.31 -23.90
N ILE A 585 4.23 30.63 -22.82
CA ILE A 585 3.37 29.84 -21.97
C ILE A 585 2.82 30.71 -20.84
N ASP A 586 1.48 30.73 -20.70
CA ASP A 586 0.81 31.36 -19.56
C ASP A 586 0.52 30.30 -18.49
N PRO A 587 1.08 30.43 -17.27
CA PRO A 587 0.91 29.44 -16.21
C PRO A 587 -0.55 29.31 -15.78
N GLN A 588 -1.03 28.06 -15.68
CA GLN A 588 -2.41 27.78 -15.24
C GLN A 588 -2.41 26.82 -14.04
N THR A 589 -3.23 27.13 -13.03
CA THR A 589 -3.46 26.24 -11.90
C THR A 589 -4.06 24.91 -12.37
N ILE A 590 -3.48 23.80 -11.90
CA ILE A 590 -3.99 22.45 -12.21
C ILE A 590 -5.36 22.28 -11.53
N ARG A 591 -6.38 21.93 -12.30
CA ARG A 591 -7.67 21.50 -11.77
C ARG A 591 -7.77 19.99 -11.92
N LYS A 592 -7.68 19.27 -10.82
CA LYS A 592 -7.80 17.81 -10.78
C LYS A 592 -9.12 17.44 -10.08
N ALA A 593 -9.90 16.57 -10.68
CA ALA A 593 -11.09 16.03 -10.00
C ALA A 593 -10.69 15.40 -8.66
N VAL A 594 -11.53 15.56 -7.64
CA VAL A 594 -11.32 14.90 -6.33
C VAL A 594 -11.67 13.43 -6.51
N GLY A 595 -10.69 12.62 -6.93
CA GLY A 595 -10.85 11.18 -7.08
C GLY A 595 -11.10 10.51 -5.73
N ASP A 596 -11.92 9.47 -5.73
CA ASP A 596 -12.20 8.68 -4.53
C ASP A 596 -11.14 7.57 -4.37
N ILE A 597 -9.96 7.94 -3.87
CA ILE A 597 -8.88 6.99 -3.53
C ILE A 597 -9.38 5.95 -2.51
N LEU A 598 -10.41 6.29 -1.72
CA LEU A 598 -11.01 5.38 -0.76
C LEU A 598 -11.73 4.19 -1.42
N SER A 599 -12.15 4.32 -2.69
CA SER A 599 -12.77 3.21 -3.42
C SER A 599 -11.80 2.06 -3.70
N VAL A 600 -10.50 2.34 -3.77
CA VAL A 600 -9.42 1.34 -3.96
C VAL A 600 -8.98 0.71 -2.63
N LEU A 601 -9.18 1.42 -1.52
CA LEU A 601 -8.72 1.02 -0.19
C LEU A 601 -9.84 0.46 0.70
N ARG A 602 -11.11 0.70 0.36
CA ARG A 602 -12.25 0.08 1.05
C ARG A 602 -12.53 -1.29 0.45
N PRO A 603 -12.81 -2.31 1.27
CA PRO A 603 -13.35 -3.57 0.75
C PRO A 603 -14.58 -3.24 -0.10
N SER A 604 -14.64 -3.78 -1.30
CA SER A 604 -15.80 -3.64 -2.18
C SER A 604 -17.01 -4.33 -1.56
N GLU A 605 -17.76 -3.62 -0.70
CA GLU A 605 -19.18 -3.92 -0.60
C GLU A 605 -19.77 -3.56 -1.98
N GLY A 606 -19.89 -4.56 -2.84
CA GLY A 606 -20.54 -4.60 -4.15
C GLY A 606 -20.88 -3.25 -4.79
N ALA A 607 -19.96 -2.69 -5.55
CA ALA A 607 -20.22 -1.48 -6.31
C ALA A 607 -20.91 -1.82 -7.63
N THR A 608 -22.23 -1.74 -7.68
CA THR A 608 -22.97 -1.43 -8.92
C THR A 608 -23.13 0.09 -9.00
N PRO A 609 -22.78 0.73 -10.12
CA PRO A 609 -23.07 2.16 -10.32
C PRO A 609 -24.56 2.28 -10.63
N THR A 610 -25.26 2.93 -9.79
CA THR A 610 -26.55 3.59 -9.81
C THR A 610 -27.45 3.20 -8.64
N THR A 611 -27.87 4.23 -7.89
CA THR A 611 -28.92 4.24 -6.84
C THR A 611 -28.57 3.65 -5.48
N ARG A 612 -27.57 4.23 -4.77
CA ARG A 612 -27.18 3.78 -3.42
C ARG A 612 -27.80 4.58 -2.25
N ASN A 613 -28.62 5.60 -2.52
CA ASN A 613 -29.37 6.29 -1.45
C ASN A 613 -30.58 5.52 -0.94
N GLY A 614 -31.10 4.54 -1.70
CA GLY A 614 -32.32 3.84 -1.33
C GLY A 614 -32.19 2.59 -0.46
N ARG A 615 -31.01 2.00 -0.29
CA ARG A 615 -30.84 0.72 0.42
C ARG A 615 -30.29 0.87 1.83
N ARG A 616 -29.35 1.79 2.03
CA ARG A 616 -28.88 2.16 3.39
C ARG A 616 -29.99 2.85 4.20
N ASP A 617 -30.80 3.67 3.54
CA ASP A 617 -31.98 4.25 4.17
C ASP A 617 -33.04 3.19 4.46
N ARG A 618 -33.21 2.17 3.62
CA ARG A 618 -34.15 1.06 3.87
C ARG A 618 -33.68 0.07 4.95
N GLU A 619 -32.38 -0.19 5.07
CA GLU A 619 -31.85 -1.03 6.16
C GLU A 619 -31.84 -0.26 7.49
N ARG A 620 -31.43 1.01 7.48
CA ARG A 620 -31.63 1.90 8.63
C ARG A 620 -33.10 2.08 8.98
N GLU A 621 -33.97 2.31 7.99
CA GLU A 621 -35.42 2.35 8.22
C GLU A 621 -35.99 1.03 8.70
N LYS A 622 -35.48 -0.13 8.29
CA LYS A 622 -35.89 -1.43 8.85
C LYS A 622 -35.44 -1.59 10.30
N VAL A 623 -34.19 -1.31 10.61
CA VAL A 623 -33.68 -1.37 11.99
C VAL A 623 -34.36 -0.30 12.86
N VAL A 624 -34.57 0.90 12.37
CA VAL A 624 -35.30 1.98 13.05
C VAL A 624 -36.79 1.62 13.20
N ASN A 625 -37.41 0.98 12.22
CA ASN A 625 -38.81 0.52 12.33
C ASN A 625 -38.95 -0.72 13.23
N GLU A 626 -37.96 -1.63 13.27
CA GLU A 626 -37.90 -2.72 14.25
C GLU A 626 -37.71 -2.18 15.66
N LEU A 627 -36.85 -1.19 15.87
CA LEU A 627 -36.64 -0.51 17.17
C LEU A 627 -37.89 0.30 17.58
N ARG A 628 -38.62 0.93 16.64
CA ARG A 628 -39.89 1.61 16.90
C ARG A 628 -41.05 0.66 17.24
N SER A 629 -40.94 -0.59 16.87
CA SER A 629 -41.92 -1.64 17.21
C SER A 629 -41.71 -2.26 18.59
N LEU A 630 -40.58 -1.97 19.26
CA LEU A 630 -40.29 -2.48 20.60
C LEU A 630 -41.14 -1.75 21.68
N PRO A 631 -41.66 -2.47 22.66
CA PRO A 631 -42.33 -1.87 23.81
C PRO A 631 -41.38 -0.94 24.56
N GLN A 632 -41.89 0.23 25.03
CA GLN A 632 -41.09 1.24 25.76
C GLN A 632 -40.27 0.67 26.92
N GLN A 633 -40.75 -0.39 27.57
CA GLN A 633 -40.03 -1.09 28.64
C GLN A 633 -38.80 -1.86 28.13
N GLU A 634 -38.84 -2.42 26.92
CA GLU A 634 -37.71 -3.13 26.31
C GLU A 634 -36.66 -2.15 25.79
N LEU A 635 -37.08 -1.02 25.21
CA LEU A 635 -36.16 0.06 24.81
C LEU A 635 -35.42 0.65 26.02
N GLY A 636 -36.13 0.83 27.14
CA GLY A 636 -35.53 1.27 28.41
C GLY A 636 -34.50 0.28 28.97
N ARG A 637 -34.78 -1.03 28.88
CA ARG A 637 -33.84 -2.10 29.29
C ARG A 637 -32.59 -2.13 28.38
N LEU A 638 -32.77 -1.99 27.08
CA LEU A 638 -31.68 -1.94 26.12
C LEU A 638 -30.72 -0.76 26.42
N ILE A 639 -31.29 0.44 26.68
CA ILE A 639 -30.50 1.63 27.06
C ILE A 639 -29.73 1.36 28.35
N GLN A 640 -30.32 0.70 29.34
CA GLN A 640 -29.66 0.37 30.60
C GLN A 640 -28.51 -0.63 30.40
N THR A 641 -28.71 -1.66 29.60
CA THR A 641 -27.66 -2.63 29.26
C THR A 641 -26.50 -1.99 28.55
N LEU A 642 -26.77 -1.12 27.56
CA LEU A 642 -25.73 -0.37 26.85
C LEU A 642 -24.97 0.61 27.76
N GLU A 643 -25.66 1.18 28.80
CA GLU A 643 -25.03 2.06 29.79
C GLU A 643 -24.09 1.29 30.73
N GLU A 644 -24.47 0.08 31.12
CA GLU A 644 -23.62 -0.81 31.92
C GLU A 644 -22.39 -1.26 31.12
N GLU A 645 -22.57 -1.64 29.85
CA GLU A 645 -21.50 -2.05 28.95
C GLU A 645 -20.56 -0.89 28.61
N MET A 646 -21.08 0.33 28.42
CA MET A 646 -20.28 1.55 28.22
C MET A 646 -19.40 1.84 29.45
N ASN A 647 -19.95 1.74 30.66
CA ASN A 647 -19.23 1.96 31.90
C ASN A 647 -18.16 0.89 32.14
N LEU A 648 -18.44 -0.36 31.78
CA LEU A 648 -17.47 -1.46 31.82
C LEU A 648 -16.33 -1.21 30.82
N ALA A 649 -16.66 -0.87 29.59
CA ALA A 649 -15.67 -0.53 28.56
C ALA A 649 -14.80 0.68 28.97
N ALA A 650 -15.38 1.69 29.60
CA ALA A 650 -14.63 2.84 30.12
C ALA A 650 -13.69 2.44 31.27
N SER A 651 -14.12 1.54 32.16
CA SER A 651 -13.28 1.03 33.26
C SER A 651 -12.12 0.16 32.74
N GLU A 652 -12.30 -0.52 31.60
CA GLU A 652 -11.28 -1.29 30.89
C GLU A 652 -10.40 -0.44 29.97
N LEU A 653 -10.51 0.89 30.00
CA LEU A 653 -9.78 1.85 29.17
C LEU A 653 -10.04 1.71 27.65
N LYS A 654 -11.15 1.10 27.25
CA LYS A 654 -11.62 0.96 25.87
C LYS A 654 -12.45 2.19 25.44
N PHE A 655 -11.84 3.35 25.47
CA PHE A 655 -12.55 4.64 25.31
C PHE A 655 -13.27 4.82 23.97
N GLU A 656 -12.74 4.27 22.88
CA GLU A 656 -13.41 4.33 21.56
C GLU A 656 -14.69 3.49 21.51
N TYR A 657 -14.67 2.32 22.13
CA TYR A 657 -15.85 1.47 22.25
C TYR A 657 -16.91 2.09 23.16
N ALA A 658 -16.49 2.63 24.31
CA ALA A 658 -17.36 3.37 25.21
C ALA A 658 -17.98 4.61 24.52
N ALA A 659 -17.23 5.32 23.66
CA ALA A 659 -17.75 6.45 22.91
C ALA A 659 -18.82 6.05 21.88
N ARG A 660 -18.65 4.92 21.18
CA ARG A 660 -19.68 4.36 20.27
C ARG A 660 -20.97 4.00 20.99
N LEU A 661 -20.86 3.28 22.11
CA LEU A 661 -22.01 2.92 22.94
C LEU A 661 -22.75 4.16 23.45
N ARG A 662 -22.00 5.19 23.85
CA ARG A 662 -22.59 6.48 24.26
C ARG A 662 -23.41 7.14 23.13
N ASP A 663 -22.86 7.14 21.92
CA ASP A 663 -23.50 7.76 20.76
C ASP A 663 -24.76 6.95 20.34
N GLU A 664 -24.70 5.63 20.35
CA GLU A 664 -25.86 4.75 20.15
C GLU A 664 -26.94 4.98 21.21
N MET A 665 -26.58 5.07 22.50
CA MET A 665 -27.51 5.41 23.57
C MET A 665 -28.17 6.76 23.39
N LYS A 666 -27.42 7.75 22.88
CA LYS A 666 -27.96 9.10 22.61
C LYS A 666 -29.04 9.08 21.53
N ASP A 667 -28.85 8.29 20.49
CA ASP A 667 -29.83 8.13 19.42
C ASP A 667 -31.07 7.37 19.94
N LEU A 668 -30.89 6.27 20.69
CA LEU A 668 -32.00 5.55 21.31
C LEU A 668 -32.80 6.39 22.35
N ARG A 669 -32.14 7.23 23.12
CA ARG A 669 -32.79 8.15 24.07
C ARG A 669 -33.55 9.29 23.35
N ARG A 670 -33.13 9.68 22.15
CA ARG A 670 -33.86 10.64 21.30
C ARG A 670 -35.14 10.00 20.77
N GLU A 671 -35.05 8.75 20.27
CA GLU A 671 -36.22 8.01 19.80
C GLU A 671 -37.24 7.71 20.91
N LEU A 672 -36.76 7.38 22.12
CA LEU A 672 -37.63 7.20 23.29
C LEU A 672 -38.37 8.50 23.67
N ARG A 673 -37.78 9.68 23.40
CA ARG A 673 -38.44 10.99 23.61
C ARG A 673 -39.44 11.33 22.53
N ASP A 674 -39.13 10.97 21.27
CA ASP A 674 -39.98 11.27 20.13
C ASP A 674 -41.19 10.28 20.05
N ALA A 675 -41.11 9.17 20.79
CA ALA A 675 -42.20 8.21 21.00
C ALA A 675 -43.14 8.55 22.18
N LYS A 676 -42.87 9.64 22.91
CA LYS A 676 -43.75 10.25 23.92
C LYS A 676 -44.59 11.36 23.29
#